data_06f81090e8b0fd4f61c2e01de96eebec
#
_entry.id   06f81090e8b0fd4f61c2e01de96eebec
#
_cell.length_a   1.000
_cell.length_b   1.000
_cell.length_c   1.000
_cell.angle_alpha   90.00
_cell.angle_beta   90.00
_cell.angle_gamma   90.00
#
_symmetry.space_group_name_H-M   'P 1'
#
loop_
_entity.id
_entity.type
_entity.pdbx_description
1 polymer ?
#
loop_
_entity_poly.entity_id
_entity_poly.type
_entity_poly.pdbx_seq_one_letter_code
_entity_poly.pdbx_strand_id
1 'polypeptide(L)'
;MGAKDWFCVECQVLIGKEAMDMYVLSILRNTTGVRSVHEDVKIEKLTTHTPDFLGLPAHIWPRLGGVEGAGEGVVIGFIDTGINPNHPSFMTSSSSGFLNSTKFKGKCDTGELFPSTACNGKIVGAQYFAHGAIANGEFNATRDVSSPYDADGHGRQLTNTIYTCSSHTASIAAGNHDIRVIVDGFDYGAASGMAPGARIAVYKALYTFGGYMSDVVAAVDQAVEDGVDILSLSAGPSSVPSGDSAFLDVLELQLLFATKAGVLVVQAAGNGGPSSSSVISFSPWITSVAASITDRKYNTTIVLGNGQSFTGTGLSPPTDGEIDYNIAAAADVCVRNATIITVDSCQNPEPFIRPLVYRRLIICTYTFEYEYEAASIATVADTMMEIGAAGFIITLDPNIGPEVVKGTMLTLQIPAVVLNDMQASSALWEYYNANTIRDKRGQAVAFAAKARILDGRQALYTGQAPVVASYSSRGPDVKNALMQTVDVLKPNVMAPGTSIWAAWSPDSEGDKYVKGQSFALISGTSMATPHIAGIAALIKQRHPKWGPDAITSAMMTTADRTGHSGAPILAESSNELIQATPFDFGAGSINVSQAMKPGLIFNVTFKHYVQFLCAVPGIDVKSVKKAVGVACPTKNKFKCSDLNLASVTISNLVGKRKVIRYVKNVSHKEKYTVHIKEPLGVNVTVVPESFRIKRRGSRRLRLVFEAIEATNAYTFGEMVLKGKKHIVRVPLAVYVGSASSS
;
A
#
# COMPACT_ATOMS: atom_id res chain seq x y z
N MET A 1 41.96 16.27 24.51
CA MET A 1 41.05 16.14 23.38
C MET A 1 41.68 16.71 22.15
N GLY A 2 41.92 15.91 21.11
CA GLY A 2 42.53 16.37 19.86
C GLY A 2 41.51 17.06 18.96
N ALA A 3 41.97 17.95 18.10
CA ALA A 3 41.16 18.78 17.20
C ALA A 3 40.29 18.00 16.16
N LYS A 4 40.09 16.68 16.37
CA LYS A 4 39.32 15.84 15.49
C LYS A 4 37.89 15.51 15.98
N ASP A 5 37.56 15.92 17.22
CA ASP A 5 36.36 15.45 17.89
C ASP A 5 35.20 16.47 17.92
N TRP A 6 35.42 17.68 17.39
CA TRP A 6 34.40 18.73 17.33
C TRP A 6 34.59 19.70 16.17
N PHE A 7 33.48 20.19 15.61
CA PHE A 7 33.46 21.24 14.58
C PHE A 7 32.61 22.40 15.03
N CYS A 8 33.04 23.61 14.71
CA CYS A 8 32.27 24.82 14.92
C CYS A 8 31.83 25.43 13.59
N VAL A 9 30.52 25.54 13.39
CA VAL A 9 29.92 26.23 12.25
C VAL A 9 29.03 27.34 12.81
N GLU A 10 29.34 28.60 12.49
CA GLU A 10 28.57 29.76 12.94
C GLU A 10 28.23 29.77 14.44
N CYS A 11 29.20 29.40 15.30
CA CYS A 11 29.05 29.29 16.75
C CYS A 11 28.10 28.14 17.23
N GLN A 12 27.78 27.20 16.38
CA GLN A 12 27.20 25.91 16.76
C GLN A 12 28.32 24.86 16.81
N VAL A 13 28.29 23.99 17.82
CA VAL A 13 29.30 22.94 18.01
C VAL A 13 28.68 21.59 17.82
N LEU A 14 29.22 20.78 16.89
CA LEU A 14 28.85 19.38 16.69
C LEU A 14 29.87 18.50 17.39
N ILE A 15 29.42 17.50 18.15
CA ILE A 15 30.25 16.58 18.92
C ILE A 15 29.89 15.14 18.57
N GLY A 16 30.91 14.33 18.22
CA GLY A 16 30.73 12.90 18.00
C GLY A 16 30.23 12.17 19.26
N LYS A 17 29.44 11.14 19.05
CA LYS A 17 28.76 10.38 20.12
C LYS A 17 29.67 9.86 21.22
N GLU A 18 30.90 9.47 20.86
CA GLU A 18 31.91 8.98 21.81
C GLU A 18 32.49 10.06 22.72
N ALA A 19 32.32 11.35 22.39
CA ALA A 19 32.79 12.49 23.13
C ALA A 19 31.70 13.15 23.99
N MET A 20 30.50 12.62 24.05
CA MET A 20 29.35 13.14 24.80
C MET A 20 29.43 12.86 26.31
N ASP A 21 30.54 13.24 26.97
CA ASP A 21 30.61 13.26 28.43
C ASP A 21 29.87 14.48 28.96
N MET A 22 29.01 14.29 29.96
CA MET A 22 28.25 15.38 30.64
C MET A 22 29.13 16.56 31.09
N TYR A 23 30.36 16.29 31.49
CA TYR A 23 31.31 17.31 31.87
C TYR A 23 31.79 18.15 30.68
N VAL A 24 32.10 17.52 29.57
CA VAL A 24 32.51 18.16 28.30
C VAL A 24 31.37 19.01 27.73
N LEU A 25 30.15 18.49 27.75
CA LEU A 25 28.96 19.22 27.33
C LEU A 25 28.71 20.48 28.17
N SER A 26 28.92 20.37 29.48
CA SER A 26 28.79 21.51 30.39
C SER A 26 29.82 22.61 30.09
N ILE A 27 31.07 22.24 29.83
CA ILE A 27 32.12 23.19 29.47
C ILE A 27 31.80 23.89 28.16
N LEU A 28 31.42 23.13 27.12
CA LEU A 28 31.15 23.68 25.79
C LEU A 28 29.94 24.61 25.80
N ARG A 29 28.85 24.23 26.49
CA ARG A 29 27.65 25.06 26.63
C ARG A 29 27.92 26.39 27.35
N ASN A 30 28.91 26.45 28.23
CA ASN A 30 29.29 27.65 28.99
C ASN A 30 30.44 28.42 28.34
N THR A 31 30.95 27.98 27.17
CA THR A 31 32.06 28.69 26.50
C THR A 31 31.52 29.90 25.74
N THR A 32 32.16 31.07 25.98
CA THR A 32 31.79 32.30 25.29
C THR A 32 31.91 32.14 23.77
N GLY A 33 30.85 32.46 23.04
CA GLY A 33 30.80 32.35 21.59
C GLY A 33 30.14 31.06 21.06
N VAL A 34 29.85 30.06 21.92
CA VAL A 34 29.10 28.87 21.56
C VAL A 34 27.61 29.14 21.73
N ARG A 35 26.85 29.10 20.67
CA ARG A 35 25.38 29.26 20.70
C ARG A 35 24.65 27.98 21.12
N SER A 36 25.08 26.85 20.59
CA SER A 36 24.47 25.55 20.89
C SER A 36 25.49 24.44 20.70
N VAL A 37 25.24 23.30 21.37
CA VAL A 37 26.04 22.08 21.25
C VAL A 37 25.10 20.95 20.89
N HIS A 38 25.32 20.29 19.78
CA HIS A 38 24.50 19.22 19.26
C HIS A 38 25.34 17.95 19.06
N GLU A 39 24.69 16.80 19.13
CA GLU A 39 25.30 15.54 18.73
C GLU A 39 25.53 15.53 17.22
N ASP A 40 26.74 15.16 16.79
CA ASP A 40 27.02 14.90 15.37
C ASP A 40 26.45 13.53 15.00
N VAL A 41 25.28 13.56 14.39
CA VAL A 41 24.59 12.33 13.96
C VAL A 41 24.90 12.03 12.51
N LYS A 42 25.11 10.77 12.21
CA LYS A 42 25.27 10.29 10.84
C LYS A 42 24.03 10.66 10.02
N ILE A 43 24.23 11.49 8.99
CA ILE A 43 23.18 11.84 8.05
C ILE A 43 23.14 10.74 7.00
N GLU A 44 21.99 10.06 6.90
CA GLU A 44 21.71 9.09 5.83
C GLU A 44 20.89 9.78 4.74
N LYS A 45 21.09 9.33 3.48
CA LYS A 45 20.27 9.79 2.36
C LYS A 45 18.81 9.41 2.64
N LEU A 46 17.95 10.40 2.74
CA LEU A 46 16.51 10.19 2.82
C LEU A 46 16.01 9.79 1.42
N THR A 47 15.76 8.51 1.22
CA THR A 47 15.05 7.99 0.04
C THR A 47 13.57 7.89 0.35
N THR A 48 12.73 7.61 -0.67
CA THR A 48 11.31 7.25 -0.43
C THR A 48 11.16 5.97 0.40
N HIS A 49 12.24 5.43 0.89
CA HIS A 49 12.38 4.35 1.86
C HIS A 49 11.96 2.95 1.34
N THR A 50 10.92 2.82 0.51
CA THR A 50 10.41 1.49 0.16
C THR A 50 11.39 0.60 -0.62
N PRO A 51 12.26 1.10 -1.53
CA PRO A 51 13.33 0.28 -2.11
C PRO A 51 14.33 -0.22 -1.06
N ASP A 52 14.71 0.63 -0.11
CA ASP A 52 15.63 0.28 0.98
C ASP A 52 14.99 -0.69 1.97
N PHE A 53 13.74 -0.45 2.36
CA PHE A 53 12.93 -1.33 3.18
C PHE A 53 12.84 -2.75 2.59
N LEU A 54 12.78 -2.87 1.26
CA LEU A 54 12.75 -4.13 0.53
C LEU A 54 14.17 -4.64 0.15
N GLY A 55 15.23 -3.93 0.52
CA GLY A 55 16.61 -4.31 0.30
C GLY A 55 17.07 -4.29 -1.16
N LEU A 56 16.41 -3.50 -2.03
CA LEU A 56 16.71 -3.46 -3.45
C LEU A 56 18.08 -2.86 -3.77
N PRO A 57 18.45 -1.67 -3.24
CA PRO A 57 19.73 -1.03 -3.54
C PRO A 57 20.93 -1.89 -3.11
N ALA A 58 20.87 -2.46 -1.92
CA ALA A 58 21.97 -3.22 -1.36
C ALA A 58 22.15 -4.62 -1.97
N HIS A 59 21.05 -5.27 -2.38
CA HIS A 59 21.08 -6.71 -2.65
C HIS A 59 20.62 -7.11 -4.05
N ILE A 60 19.77 -6.33 -4.72
CA ILE A 60 19.11 -6.73 -5.94
C ILE A 60 19.63 -5.97 -7.15
N TRP A 61 19.53 -4.64 -7.16
CA TRP A 61 19.96 -3.82 -8.31
C TRP A 61 21.40 -4.05 -8.74
N PRO A 62 22.41 -4.17 -7.84
CA PRO A 62 23.78 -4.46 -8.25
C PRO A 62 23.93 -5.76 -9.05
N ARG A 63 23.04 -6.73 -8.84
CA ARG A 63 23.06 -8.03 -9.54
C ARG A 63 22.32 -8.03 -10.87
N LEU A 64 21.62 -6.94 -11.19
CA LEU A 64 20.82 -6.77 -12.40
C LEU A 64 21.36 -5.68 -13.33
N GLY A 65 22.62 -5.33 -13.17
CA GLY A 65 23.28 -4.30 -14.00
C GLY A 65 23.28 -2.90 -13.38
N GLY A 66 23.09 -2.81 -12.06
CA GLY A 66 22.96 -1.54 -11.34
C GLY A 66 21.52 -1.03 -11.36
N VAL A 67 21.34 0.20 -10.93
CA VAL A 67 20.03 0.86 -10.86
C VAL A 67 19.38 0.99 -12.23
N GLU A 68 20.13 1.50 -13.20
CA GLU A 68 19.65 1.74 -14.57
C GLU A 68 19.32 0.43 -15.31
N GLY A 69 20.06 -0.65 -15.02
CA GLY A 69 19.82 -1.97 -15.59
C GLY A 69 18.68 -2.75 -14.91
N ALA A 70 18.22 -2.31 -13.75
CA ALA A 70 17.20 -3.05 -12.97
C ALA A 70 15.82 -2.99 -13.63
N GLY A 71 15.38 -4.10 -14.21
CA GLY A 71 14.12 -4.22 -14.95
C GLY A 71 14.28 -4.05 -16.47
N GLU A 72 15.52 -3.88 -16.97
CA GLU A 72 15.80 -3.71 -18.40
C GLU A 72 15.17 -4.84 -19.25
N GLY A 73 14.61 -4.45 -20.40
CA GLY A 73 13.96 -5.36 -21.36
C GLY A 73 12.55 -5.80 -20.96
N VAL A 74 11.98 -5.28 -19.87
CA VAL A 74 10.63 -5.56 -19.43
C VAL A 74 9.75 -4.32 -19.59
N VAL A 75 8.52 -4.51 -20.09
CA VAL A 75 7.51 -3.46 -20.23
C VAL A 75 6.38 -3.72 -19.22
N ILE A 76 6.09 -2.73 -18.37
CA ILE A 76 4.97 -2.74 -17.44
C ILE A 76 3.86 -1.87 -18.02
N GLY A 77 2.68 -2.44 -18.24
CA GLY A 77 1.47 -1.75 -18.62
C GLY A 77 0.70 -1.28 -17.38
N PHE A 78 0.21 -0.05 -17.40
CA PHE A 78 -0.61 0.54 -16.34
C PHE A 78 -2.00 0.88 -16.88
N ILE A 79 -3.04 0.30 -16.29
CA ILE A 79 -4.42 0.70 -16.57
C ILE A 79 -4.89 1.55 -15.41
N ASP A 80 -5.01 2.87 -15.67
CA ASP A 80 -5.22 3.86 -14.62
C ASP A 80 -5.64 5.22 -15.24
N THR A 81 -5.32 6.37 -14.60
CA THR A 81 -5.74 7.72 -14.97
C THR A 81 -4.87 8.43 -16.00
N GLY A 82 -3.78 7.83 -16.49
CA GLY A 82 -2.86 8.47 -17.45
C GLY A 82 -1.43 8.62 -16.88
N ILE A 83 -0.61 9.50 -17.46
CA ILE A 83 0.75 9.79 -16.97
C ILE A 83 1.14 11.24 -17.28
N ASN A 84 1.87 11.89 -16.35
CA ASN A 84 2.54 13.16 -16.62
C ASN A 84 3.94 12.88 -17.20
N PRO A 85 4.16 13.01 -18.51
CA PRO A 85 5.43 12.64 -19.15
C PRO A 85 6.58 13.59 -18.80
N ASN A 86 6.27 14.78 -18.30
CA ASN A 86 7.26 15.81 -17.95
C ASN A 86 7.82 15.64 -16.54
N HIS A 87 7.28 14.69 -15.75
CA HIS A 87 7.77 14.45 -14.40
C HIS A 87 9.18 13.83 -14.41
N PRO A 88 10.11 14.28 -13.56
CA PRO A 88 11.49 13.78 -13.51
C PRO A 88 11.63 12.25 -13.36
N SER A 89 10.65 11.60 -12.72
CA SER A 89 10.60 10.13 -12.62
C SER A 89 10.49 9.41 -13.96
N PHE A 90 10.12 10.11 -15.04
CA PHE A 90 9.89 9.53 -16.36
C PHE A 90 10.77 10.13 -17.45
N MET A 91 11.58 11.12 -17.14
CA MET A 91 12.53 11.69 -18.09
C MET A 91 13.66 10.71 -18.42
N THR A 92 14.14 10.74 -19.64
CA THR A 92 15.34 10.00 -20.05
C THR A 92 16.56 10.88 -19.96
N SER A 93 17.65 10.37 -19.38
CA SER A 93 18.97 10.95 -19.64
C SER A 93 19.39 10.61 -21.06
N SER A 94 19.95 11.56 -21.78
CA SER A 94 20.40 11.42 -23.18
C SER A 94 21.46 10.31 -23.43
N SER A 95 21.92 9.66 -22.38
CA SER A 95 22.92 8.57 -22.39
C SER A 95 22.34 7.17 -22.24
N SER A 96 21.06 7.02 -21.89
CA SER A 96 20.44 5.72 -21.70
C SER A 96 20.02 5.14 -23.05
N GLY A 97 20.91 4.33 -23.65
CA GLY A 97 20.58 3.50 -24.80
C GLY A 97 19.59 2.40 -24.41
N PHE A 98 18.32 2.75 -24.31
CA PHE A 98 17.28 1.74 -24.11
C PHE A 98 17.27 0.79 -25.32
N LEU A 99 17.61 -0.46 -25.10
CA LEU A 99 17.48 -1.50 -26.10
C LEU A 99 16.02 -1.59 -26.54
N ASN A 100 15.77 -1.42 -27.83
CA ASN A 100 14.41 -1.57 -28.37
C ASN A 100 13.88 -2.96 -28.05
N SER A 101 12.81 -3.04 -27.25
CA SER A 101 12.09 -4.29 -27.07
C SER A 101 11.50 -4.70 -28.43
N THR A 102 11.99 -5.77 -29.01
CA THR A 102 11.46 -6.28 -30.27
C THR A 102 10.04 -6.86 -30.13
N LYS A 103 9.57 -7.03 -28.90
CA LYS A 103 8.27 -7.62 -28.56
C LYS A 103 7.17 -6.56 -28.45
N PHE A 104 7.45 -5.40 -27.86
CA PHE A 104 6.46 -4.35 -27.65
C PHE A 104 6.18 -3.59 -28.96
N LYS A 105 4.90 -3.44 -29.31
CA LYS A 105 4.41 -2.84 -30.56
C LYS A 105 3.43 -1.68 -30.31
N GLY A 106 3.25 -1.28 -29.06
CA GLY A 106 2.32 -0.22 -28.70
C GLY A 106 2.67 1.12 -29.30
N LYS A 107 1.69 1.98 -29.38
CA LYS A 107 1.78 3.34 -29.92
C LYS A 107 1.67 4.40 -28.84
N CYS A 108 1.99 5.63 -29.20
CA CYS A 108 1.79 6.82 -28.40
C CYS A 108 0.72 7.69 -29.07
N ASP A 109 -0.43 7.81 -28.43
CA ASP A 109 -1.44 8.79 -28.81
C ASP A 109 -0.96 10.17 -28.35
N THR A 110 -1.24 11.18 -29.18
CA THR A 110 -0.95 12.58 -28.89
C THR A 110 -2.23 13.35 -28.63
N GLY A 111 -2.16 14.40 -27.87
CA GLY A 111 -3.31 15.23 -27.56
C GLY A 111 -2.97 16.33 -26.58
N GLU A 112 -3.99 16.84 -25.91
CA GLU A 112 -3.85 17.90 -24.92
C GLU A 112 -2.87 17.50 -23.81
N LEU A 113 -1.91 18.37 -23.49
CA LEU A 113 -0.82 18.15 -22.51
C LEU A 113 0.06 16.92 -22.77
N PHE A 114 -0.14 16.20 -23.89
CA PHE A 114 0.61 15.00 -24.24
C PHE A 114 1.18 15.10 -25.66
N PRO A 115 2.34 15.75 -25.83
CA PRO A 115 2.97 15.96 -27.15
C PRO A 115 3.56 14.66 -27.72
N SER A 116 3.90 14.66 -29.01
CA SER A 116 4.52 13.50 -29.70
C SER A 116 5.88 13.09 -29.09
N THR A 117 6.52 13.98 -28.34
CA THR A 117 7.80 13.72 -27.62
C THR A 117 7.60 13.07 -26.24
N ALA A 118 6.38 12.89 -25.78
CA ALA A 118 6.07 12.32 -24.47
C ALA A 118 6.57 10.87 -24.34
N CYS A 119 6.51 10.08 -25.42
CA CYS A 119 7.14 8.75 -25.46
C CYS A 119 8.64 8.87 -25.75
N ASN A 120 9.38 8.98 -24.69
CA ASN A 120 10.79 9.33 -24.66
C ASN A 120 11.75 8.13 -24.53
N GLY A 121 11.22 6.90 -24.64
CA GLY A 121 11.98 5.66 -24.45
C GLY A 121 11.85 5.08 -23.03
N LYS A 122 11.60 5.88 -21.99
CA LYS A 122 11.13 5.43 -20.68
C LYS A 122 9.65 5.08 -20.76
N ILE A 123 8.84 6.01 -21.24
CA ILE A 123 7.49 5.77 -21.69
C ILE A 123 7.58 5.28 -23.15
N VAL A 124 7.14 4.06 -23.41
CA VAL A 124 7.23 3.42 -24.74
C VAL A 124 5.87 3.30 -25.43
N GLY A 125 4.78 3.48 -24.69
CA GLY A 125 3.41 3.50 -25.21
C GLY A 125 2.50 4.28 -24.29
N ALA A 126 1.51 4.97 -24.85
CA ALA A 126 0.50 5.69 -24.11
C ALA A 126 -0.77 5.83 -24.95
N GLN A 127 -1.90 5.38 -24.44
CA GLN A 127 -3.19 5.40 -25.12
C GLN A 127 -4.29 5.74 -24.12
N TYR A 128 -5.44 6.25 -24.61
CA TYR A 128 -6.60 6.51 -23.76
C TYR A 128 -7.88 5.88 -24.31
N PHE A 129 -8.78 5.53 -23.42
CA PHE A 129 -10.02 4.79 -23.67
C PHE A 129 -11.17 5.49 -22.96
N ALA A 130 -12.10 6.06 -23.70
CA ALA A 130 -13.22 6.84 -23.18
C ALA A 130 -14.55 6.52 -23.88
N HIS A 131 -14.61 5.52 -24.74
CA HIS A 131 -15.82 5.23 -25.54
C HIS A 131 -17.01 4.87 -24.65
N GLY A 132 -16.79 4.09 -23.59
CA GLY A 132 -17.81 3.74 -22.61
C GLY A 132 -18.27 4.97 -21.84
N ALA A 133 -17.35 5.79 -21.39
CA ALA A 133 -17.64 7.04 -20.68
C ALA A 133 -18.41 8.04 -21.54
N ILE A 134 -18.01 8.19 -22.81
CA ILE A 134 -18.72 9.04 -23.80
C ILE A 134 -20.14 8.52 -24.04
N ALA A 135 -20.29 7.21 -24.25
CA ALA A 135 -21.60 6.60 -24.52
C ALA A 135 -22.57 6.75 -23.34
N ASN A 136 -22.05 6.82 -22.12
CA ASN A 136 -22.87 7.03 -20.91
C ASN A 136 -23.05 8.51 -20.54
N GLY A 137 -22.47 9.45 -21.31
CA GLY A 137 -22.62 10.90 -21.09
C GLY A 137 -21.84 11.47 -19.90
N GLU A 138 -20.91 10.69 -19.33
CA GLU A 138 -20.08 11.13 -18.19
C GLU A 138 -18.82 11.89 -18.63
N PHE A 139 -18.27 11.54 -19.81
CA PHE A 139 -17.09 12.20 -20.35
C PHE A 139 -17.45 13.58 -20.91
N ASN A 140 -16.80 14.62 -20.39
CA ASN A 140 -16.98 16.00 -20.83
C ASN A 140 -15.65 16.56 -21.32
N ALA A 141 -15.51 16.76 -22.64
CA ALA A 141 -14.27 17.23 -23.27
C ALA A 141 -13.80 18.65 -22.82
N THR A 142 -14.63 19.40 -22.10
CA THR A 142 -14.22 20.69 -21.50
C THR A 142 -13.60 20.52 -20.09
N ARG A 143 -13.75 19.36 -19.48
CA ARG A 143 -13.24 19.03 -18.16
C ARG A 143 -12.24 17.87 -18.25
N ASP A 144 -12.59 16.82 -18.99
CA ASP A 144 -11.84 15.57 -19.03
C ASP A 144 -10.86 15.60 -20.23
N VAL A 145 -9.58 15.36 -19.95
CA VAL A 145 -8.53 15.45 -20.98
C VAL A 145 -8.59 14.28 -21.96
N SER A 146 -8.77 14.58 -23.24
CA SER A 146 -8.81 13.61 -24.36
C SER A 146 -7.41 13.19 -24.80
N SER A 147 -6.58 12.73 -23.88
CA SER A 147 -5.21 12.25 -24.13
C SER A 147 -4.76 11.31 -23.01
N PRO A 148 -3.58 10.63 -23.15
CA PRO A 148 -3.00 9.84 -22.08
C PRO A 148 -2.50 10.65 -20.88
N TYR A 149 -2.62 11.98 -20.88
CA TYR A 149 -2.17 12.83 -19.77
C TYR A 149 -2.96 12.55 -18.49
N ASP A 150 -2.26 12.60 -17.37
CA ASP A 150 -2.81 12.38 -16.02
C ASP A 150 -3.28 13.72 -15.43
N ALA A 151 -4.45 14.19 -15.86
CA ALA A 151 -5.11 15.37 -15.31
C ALA A 151 -6.14 15.04 -14.23
N ASP A 152 -6.44 13.75 -14.06
CA ASP A 152 -7.60 13.28 -13.31
C ASP A 152 -7.25 12.77 -11.92
N GLY A 153 -6.12 13.17 -11.38
CA GLY A 153 -5.74 12.81 -10.01
C GLY A 153 -6.88 13.10 -9.05
N HIS A 154 -7.57 12.04 -8.61
CA HIS A 154 -8.85 12.17 -7.93
C HIS A 154 -8.73 12.56 -6.49
N GLY A 155 -9.43 13.58 -6.13
CA GLY A 155 -9.79 13.97 -4.81
C GLY A 155 -11.28 14.28 -4.68
N ARG A 156 -12.12 13.29 -4.52
CA ARG A 156 -13.34 13.45 -3.73
C ARG A 156 -13.35 12.43 -2.62
N GLN A 157 -13.14 12.91 -1.43
CA GLN A 157 -13.47 12.24 -0.17
C GLN A 157 -14.99 12.15 -0.05
N LEU A 158 -15.60 11.20 -0.74
CA LEU A 158 -16.92 10.71 -0.44
C LEU A 158 -16.86 9.19 -0.55
N THR A 159 -16.84 8.53 0.61
CA THR A 159 -16.94 7.10 0.80
C THR A 159 -15.76 6.24 0.28
N ASN A 160 -14.85 5.81 1.17
CA ASN A 160 -13.90 4.68 1.07
C ASN A 160 -13.25 4.38 -0.31
N THR A 161 -13.25 5.32 -1.24
CA THR A 161 -12.64 5.15 -2.55
C THR A 161 -11.28 5.83 -2.54
N ILE A 162 -10.24 5.04 -2.39
CA ILE A 162 -8.85 5.49 -2.42
C ILE A 162 -8.48 5.79 -3.86
N TYR A 163 -7.93 6.96 -4.06
CA TYR A 163 -7.58 7.58 -5.32
C TYR A 163 -6.34 6.95 -5.93
N THR A 164 -6.39 6.68 -7.22
CA THR A 164 -5.22 6.29 -8.01
C THR A 164 -4.83 7.43 -8.93
N CYS A 165 -3.53 7.71 -8.98
CA CYS A 165 -2.91 8.53 -10.00
C CYS A 165 -1.89 7.64 -10.70
N SER A 166 -2.02 7.47 -12.00
CA SER A 166 -1.13 6.59 -12.76
C SER A 166 0.32 7.06 -12.73
N SER A 167 0.57 8.38 -12.68
CA SER A 167 1.91 8.91 -12.45
C SER A 167 2.48 8.38 -11.14
N HIS A 168 1.64 8.30 -10.08
CA HIS A 168 2.06 7.77 -8.78
C HIS A 168 2.40 6.27 -8.86
N THR A 169 1.51 5.46 -9.41
CA THR A 169 1.69 4.01 -9.52
C THR A 169 2.82 3.64 -10.48
N ALA A 170 2.95 4.33 -11.62
CA ALA A 170 4.04 4.10 -12.57
C ALA A 170 5.40 4.46 -11.98
N SER A 171 5.49 5.54 -11.20
CA SER A 171 6.75 5.92 -10.55
C SER A 171 7.17 4.97 -9.44
N ILE A 172 6.24 4.39 -8.67
CA ILE A 172 6.53 3.33 -7.70
C ILE A 172 7.10 2.09 -8.39
N ALA A 173 6.49 1.65 -9.49
CA ALA A 173 6.94 0.43 -10.17
C ALA A 173 8.24 0.63 -10.94
N ALA A 174 8.36 1.72 -11.71
CA ALA A 174 9.38 1.91 -12.71
C ALA A 174 9.95 3.33 -12.80
N GLY A 175 9.66 4.22 -11.87
CA GLY A 175 10.22 5.58 -11.85
C GLY A 175 11.75 5.57 -11.82
N ASN A 176 12.37 6.63 -12.32
CA ASN A 176 13.81 6.85 -12.24
C ASN A 176 14.27 6.84 -10.77
N HIS A 177 15.56 6.62 -10.56
CA HIS A 177 16.15 6.58 -9.23
C HIS A 177 16.61 7.96 -8.77
N ASP A 178 16.56 8.18 -7.45
CA ASP A 178 17.10 9.36 -6.74
C ASP A 178 16.45 10.69 -7.17
N ILE A 179 15.14 10.68 -7.42
CA ILE A 179 14.37 11.88 -7.78
C ILE A 179 13.93 12.60 -6.51
N ARG A 180 14.41 13.84 -6.30
CA ARG A 180 14.15 14.63 -5.09
C ARG A 180 12.67 14.94 -4.92
N VAL A 181 12.14 14.66 -3.74
CA VAL A 181 10.75 14.90 -3.35
C VAL A 181 10.69 16.24 -2.60
N ILE A 182 10.31 17.28 -3.32
CA ILE A 182 10.15 18.62 -2.74
C ILE A 182 8.67 18.98 -2.78
N VAL A 183 8.08 19.24 -1.62
CA VAL A 183 6.68 19.65 -1.45
C VAL A 183 6.64 20.84 -0.51
N ASP A 184 5.99 21.92 -0.89
CA ASP A 184 5.91 23.19 -0.15
C ASP A 184 7.30 23.69 0.31
N GLY A 185 8.31 23.52 -0.55
CA GLY A 185 9.69 23.95 -0.30
C GLY A 185 10.47 23.08 0.69
N PHE A 186 9.88 22.01 1.24
CA PHE A 186 10.56 21.08 2.12
C PHE A 186 10.99 19.82 1.36
N ASP A 187 12.19 19.33 1.68
CA ASP A 187 12.80 18.17 1.07
C ASP A 187 12.53 16.90 1.89
N TYR A 188 11.67 16.03 1.37
CA TYR A 188 11.30 14.75 1.99
C TYR A 188 12.21 13.58 1.57
N GLY A 189 13.32 13.86 0.87
CA GLY A 189 14.24 12.85 0.37
C GLY A 189 14.06 12.57 -1.11
N ALA A 190 14.32 11.35 -1.56
CA ALA A 190 14.32 11.00 -2.97
C ALA A 190 13.44 9.79 -3.31
N ALA A 191 12.62 9.90 -4.34
CA ALA A 191 11.80 8.83 -4.90
C ALA A 191 12.57 7.91 -5.84
N SER A 192 12.22 6.62 -5.85
CA SER A 192 12.78 5.64 -6.76
C SER A 192 11.78 4.52 -7.05
N GLY A 193 11.66 4.13 -8.30
CA GLY A 193 10.87 2.94 -8.67
C GLY A 193 11.56 1.64 -8.23
N MET A 194 10.76 0.56 -8.13
CA MET A 194 11.29 -0.78 -7.81
C MET A 194 12.19 -1.32 -8.92
N ALA A 195 11.86 -1.02 -10.17
CA ALA A 195 12.56 -1.45 -11.39
C ALA A 195 12.87 -0.24 -12.28
N PRO A 196 13.86 0.61 -11.93
CA PRO A 196 14.12 1.86 -12.64
C PRO A 196 14.50 1.69 -14.12
N GLY A 197 15.04 0.55 -14.53
CA GLY A 197 15.35 0.22 -15.92
C GLY A 197 14.17 -0.36 -16.71
N ALA A 198 13.02 -0.66 -16.07
CA ALA A 198 11.84 -1.12 -16.77
C ALA A 198 11.19 0.03 -17.57
N ARG A 199 10.44 -0.34 -18.62
CA ARG A 199 9.70 0.59 -19.47
C ARG A 199 8.24 0.64 -19.09
N ILE A 200 7.62 1.76 -19.38
CA ILE A 200 6.26 2.10 -19.01
C ILE A 200 5.40 2.17 -20.26
N ALA A 201 4.25 1.49 -20.25
CA ALA A 201 3.17 1.66 -21.20
C ALA A 201 1.88 2.03 -20.43
N VAL A 202 1.19 3.08 -20.85
CA VAL A 202 0.03 3.60 -20.13
C VAL A 202 -1.24 3.45 -20.98
N TYR A 203 -2.29 2.98 -20.34
CA TYR A 203 -3.62 2.79 -20.91
C TYR A 203 -4.63 3.48 -20.02
N LYS A 204 -4.86 4.79 -20.30
CA LYS A 204 -5.80 5.59 -19.52
C LYS A 204 -7.23 5.12 -19.80
N ALA A 205 -7.89 4.61 -18.75
CA ALA A 205 -9.28 4.17 -18.79
C ALA A 205 -10.08 4.66 -17.58
N LEU A 206 -9.42 5.45 -16.70
CA LEU A 206 -10.01 6.04 -15.50
C LEU A 206 -9.94 7.58 -15.59
N TYR A 207 -10.97 8.22 -15.07
CA TYR A 207 -11.20 9.68 -15.12
C TYR A 207 -11.69 10.17 -13.76
N THR A 208 -11.97 11.46 -13.59
CA THR A 208 -12.46 12.05 -12.34
C THR A 208 -13.73 11.38 -11.80
N PHE A 209 -14.58 10.86 -12.65
CA PHE A 209 -15.80 10.13 -12.30
C PHE A 209 -15.56 8.62 -12.05
N GLY A 210 -14.33 8.10 -12.17
CA GLY A 210 -14.01 6.68 -12.19
C GLY A 210 -13.79 6.16 -13.60
N GLY A 211 -14.28 4.97 -13.94
CA GLY A 211 -14.16 4.39 -15.27
C GLY A 211 -15.27 3.42 -15.60
N TYR A 212 -15.45 3.18 -16.89
CA TYR A 212 -16.40 2.19 -17.38
C TYR A 212 -15.71 0.86 -17.69
N MET A 213 -16.38 -0.23 -17.37
CA MET A 213 -15.86 -1.59 -17.59
C MET A 213 -15.46 -1.82 -19.04
N SER A 214 -16.20 -1.29 -20.01
CA SER A 214 -15.89 -1.41 -21.45
C SER A 214 -14.54 -0.77 -21.80
N ASP A 215 -14.23 0.40 -21.21
CA ASP A 215 -12.97 1.11 -21.45
C ASP A 215 -11.80 0.36 -20.78
N VAL A 216 -11.99 -0.15 -19.56
CA VAL A 216 -10.98 -0.95 -18.85
C VAL A 216 -10.69 -2.25 -19.61
N VAL A 217 -11.71 -2.96 -20.09
CA VAL A 217 -11.55 -4.19 -20.87
C VAL A 217 -10.83 -3.93 -22.20
N ALA A 218 -11.18 -2.86 -22.90
CA ALA A 218 -10.48 -2.44 -24.13
C ALA A 218 -9.00 -2.10 -23.87
N ALA A 219 -8.72 -1.44 -22.75
CA ALA A 219 -7.36 -1.11 -22.31
C ALA A 219 -6.54 -2.38 -21.99
N VAL A 220 -7.14 -3.38 -21.33
CA VAL A 220 -6.48 -4.68 -21.06
C VAL A 220 -6.18 -5.39 -22.38
N ASP A 221 -7.12 -5.41 -23.32
CA ASP A 221 -6.95 -6.08 -24.62
C ASP A 221 -5.82 -5.45 -25.41
N GLN A 222 -5.81 -4.11 -25.49
CA GLN A 222 -4.76 -3.36 -26.16
C GLN A 222 -3.38 -3.57 -25.52
N ALA A 223 -3.29 -3.59 -24.19
CA ALA A 223 -2.04 -3.86 -23.49
C ALA A 223 -1.46 -5.24 -23.83
N VAL A 224 -2.32 -6.24 -23.99
CA VAL A 224 -1.94 -7.60 -24.40
C VAL A 224 -1.46 -7.62 -25.85
N GLU A 225 -2.17 -6.95 -26.76
CA GLU A 225 -1.78 -6.83 -28.18
C GLU A 225 -0.46 -6.10 -28.35
N ASP A 226 -0.26 -5.01 -27.61
CA ASP A 226 0.97 -4.23 -27.59
C ASP A 226 2.18 -5.03 -27.05
N GLY A 227 1.92 -6.09 -26.31
CA GLY A 227 2.93 -7.03 -25.85
C GLY A 227 3.62 -6.64 -24.55
N VAL A 228 2.92 -6.05 -23.60
CA VAL A 228 3.43 -5.83 -22.24
C VAL A 228 3.77 -7.16 -21.57
N ASP A 229 4.70 -7.16 -20.63
CA ASP A 229 5.08 -8.35 -19.86
C ASP A 229 4.28 -8.48 -18.56
N ILE A 230 3.94 -7.33 -17.97
CA ILE A 230 3.25 -7.21 -16.70
C ILE A 230 2.16 -6.16 -16.86
N LEU A 231 0.99 -6.41 -16.29
CA LEU A 231 -0.11 -5.46 -16.21
C LEU A 231 -0.33 -5.10 -14.73
N SER A 232 -0.19 -3.84 -14.41
CA SER A 232 -0.50 -3.27 -13.09
C SER A 232 -1.88 -2.63 -13.14
N LEU A 233 -2.80 -3.17 -12.35
CA LEU A 233 -4.17 -2.71 -12.26
C LEU A 233 -4.47 -2.28 -10.82
N SER A 234 -4.41 -0.98 -10.58
CA SER A 234 -4.69 -0.38 -9.28
C SER A 234 -6.17 -0.05 -9.09
N ALA A 235 -7.05 -0.69 -9.85
CA ALA A 235 -8.48 -0.50 -9.86
C ALA A 235 -9.25 -1.82 -9.86
N GLY A 236 -10.53 -1.75 -9.61
CA GLY A 236 -11.44 -2.88 -9.63
C GLY A 236 -12.89 -2.43 -9.43
N PRO A 237 -13.84 -3.37 -9.40
CA PRO A 237 -15.23 -3.04 -9.17
C PRO A 237 -15.43 -2.36 -7.80
N SER A 238 -16.40 -1.45 -7.71
CA SER A 238 -16.75 -0.71 -6.48
C SER A 238 -17.25 -1.60 -5.34
N SER A 239 -17.71 -2.81 -5.67
CA SER A 239 -18.14 -3.81 -4.71
C SER A 239 -17.65 -5.19 -5.12
N VAL A 240 -17.50 -6.09 -4.14
CA VAL A 240 -17.14 -7.48 -4.41
C VAL A 240 -18.26 -8.13 -5.23
N PRO A 241 -17.96 -8.64 -6.46
CA PRO A 241 -18.97 -9.32 -7.25
C PRO A 241 -19.54 -10.53 -6.50
N SER A 242 -20.84 -10.66 -6.49
CA SER A 242 -21.54 -11.77 -5.85
C SER A 242 -22.27 -12.62 -6.90
N GLY A 243 -22.34 -13.94 -6.66
CA GLY A 243 -23.10 -14.86 -7.47
C GLY A 243 -22.27 -15.85 -8.26
N ASP A 244 -22.97 -16.80 -8.90
CA ASP A 244 -22.36 -17.93 -9.62
C ASP A 244 -21.52 -17.52 -10.84
N SER A 245 -21.78 -16.34 -11.38
CA SER A 245 -21.14 -15.82 -12.58
C SER A 245 -19.92 -14.94 -12.33
N ALA A 246 -19.53 -14.64 -11.07
CA ALA A 246 -18.44 -13.72 -10.75
C ALA A 246 -17.14 -14.02 -11.53
N PHE A 247 -16.75 -15.29 -11.66
CA PHE A 247 -15.56 -15.70 -12.42
C PHE A 247 -15.74 -15.67 -13.94
N LEU A 248 -16.97 -15.47 -14.44
CA LEU A 248 -17.30 -15.29 -15.85
C LEU A 248 -17.64 -13.84 -16.18
N ASP A 249 -17.40 -12.91 -15.26
CA ASP A 249 -17.47 -11.48 -15.55
C ASP A 249 -16.50 -11.12 -16.68
N VAL A 250 -16.86 -10.11 -17.46
CA VAL A 250 -16.09 -9.73 -18.65
C VAL A 250 -14.67 -9.33 -18.32
N LEU A 251 -14.44 -8.60 -17.21
CA LEU A 251 -13.10 -8.22 -16.77
C LEU A 251 -12.30 -9.46 -16.36
N GLU A 252 -12.88 -10.33 -15.53
CA GLU A 252 -12.20 -11.54 -15.04
C GLU A 252 -11.78 -12.47 -16.19
N LEU A 253 -12.62 -12.59 -17.22
CA LEU A 253 -12.31 -13.35 -18.43
C LEU A 253 -11.20 -12.67 -19.24
N GLN A 254 -11.22 -11.34 -19.37
CA GLN A 254 -10.17 -10.61 -20.09
C GLN A 254 -8.81 -10.76 -19.38
N LEU A 255 -8.79 -10.68 -18.05
CA LEU A 255 -7.58 -10.93 -17.25
C LEU A 255 -7.10 -12.38 -17.33
N LEU A 256 -8.01 -13.35 -17.46
CA LEU A 256 -7.67 -14.75 -17.76
C LEU A 256 -6.99 -14.88 -19.13
N PHE A 257 -7.50 -14.20 -20.15
CA PHE A 257 -6.90 -14.22 -21.48
C PHE A 257 -5.56 -13.49 -21.53
N ALA A 258 -5.39 -12.38 -20.79
CA ALA A 258 -4.10 -11.73 -20.60
C ALA A 258 -3.07 -12.70 -19.98
N THR A 259 -3.44 -13.43 -18.93
CA THR A 259 -2.61 -14.48 -18.32
C THR A 259 -2.30 -15.62 -19.30
N LYS A 260 -3.27 -16.04 -20.12
CA LYS A 260 -3.07 -17.01 -21.21
C LYS A 260 -2.06 -16.54 -22.25
N ALA A 261 -2.07 -15.25 -22.58
CA ALA A 261 -1.10 -14.64 -23.49
C ALA A 261 0.31 -14.50 -22.87
N GLY A 262 0.46 -14.75 -21.56
CA GLY A 262 1.73 -14.70 -20.84
C GLY A 262 2.01 -13.38 -20.11
N VAL A 263 1.01 -12.51 -20.01
CA VAL A 263 1.05 -11.26 -19.26
C VAL A 263 0.74 -11.55 -17.79
N LEU A 264 1.61 -11.11 -16.88
CA LEU A 264 1.35 -11.21 -15.45
C LEU A 264 0.41 -10.08 -15.03
N VAL A 265 -0.77 -10.44 -14.54
CA VAL A 265 -1.72 -9.47 -13.96
C VAL A 265 -1.45 -9.33 -12.47
N VAL A 266 -1.12 -8.10 -12.05
CA VAL A 266 -0.97 -7.69 -10.65
C VAL A 266 -2.07 -6.69 -10.34
N GLN A 267 -2.93 -7.01 -9.36
CA GLN A 267 -4.08 -6.18 -9.03
C GLN A 267 -4.18 -5.90 -7.53
N ALA A 268 -4.65 -4.72 -7.19
CA ALA A 268 -4.94 -4.32 -5.83
C ALA A 268 -5.94 -5.26 -5.15
N ALA A 269 -5.72 -5.61 -3.89
CA ALA A 269 -6.67 -6.41 -3.14
C ALA A 269 -7.98 -5.68 -2.88
N GLY A 270 -7.93 -4.35 -2.87
CA GLY A 270 -9.02 -3.45 -2.51
C GLY A 270 -8.79 -2.81 -1.13
N ASN A 271 -9.60 -1.81 -0.82
CA ASN A 271 -9.46 -1.00 0.38
C ASN A 271 -10.68 -1.11 1.32
N GLY A 272 -11.39 -2.22 1.23
CA GLY A 272 -12.57 -2.53 2.07
C GLY A 272 -12.24 -3.26 3.37
N GLY A 273 -10.99 -3.24 3.83
CA GLY A 273 -10.59 -3.80 5.12
C GLY A 273 -11.09 -2.98 6.31
N PRO A 274 -11.00 -3.52 7.52
CA PRO A 274 -10.55 -4.86 7.88
C PRO A 274 -11.63 -5.94 7.72
N SER A 275 -12.75 -5.63 7.08
CA SER A 275 -13.86 -6.55 6.86
C SER A 275 -13.45 -7.81 6.10
N SER A 276 -13.88 -8.96 6.56
CA SER A 276 -13.62 -10.24 5.89
C SER A 276 -14.35 -10.33 4.54
N SER A 277 -13.79 -11.10 3.59
CA SER A 277 -14.34 -11.30 2.24
C SER A 277 -14.51 -9.99 1.44
N SER A 278 -13.62 -9.02 1.67
CA SER A 278 -13.63 -7.71 1.00
C SER A 278 -12.69 -7.63 -0.20
N VAL A 279 -11.93 -8.69 -0.51
CA VAL A 279 -10.97 -8.72 -1.64
C VAL A 279 -11.71 -8.63 -2.97
N ILE A 280 -11.33 -7.64 -3.80
CA ILE A 280 -11.90 -7.42 -5.13
C ILE A 280 -11.15 -8.17 -6.24
N SER A 281 -9.88 -8.50 -6.06
CA SER A 281 -9.02 -9.24 -6.99
C SER A 281 -8.99 -10.74 -6.65
N PHE A 282 -10.12 -11.42 -6.81
CA PHE A 282 -10.37 -12.76 -6.27
C PHE A 282 -9.98 -13.92 -7.19
N SER A 283 -9.86 -13.71 -8.49
CA SER A 283 -9.62 -14.80 -9.44
C SER A 283 -8.23 -15.42 -9.30
N PRO A 284 -8.08 -16.74 -9.49
CA PRO A 284 -6.82 -17.44 -9.25
C PRO A 284 -5.72 -17.11 -10.27
N TRP A 285 -6.04 -16.50 -11.41
CA TRP A 285 -5.09 -16.05 -12.44
C TRP A 285 -4.55 -14.63 -12.21
N ILE A 286 -5.00 -13.96 -11.15
CA ILE A 286 -4.58 -12.63 -10.77
C ILE A 286 -3.64 -12.71 -9.56
N THR A 287 -2.57 -11.93 -9.55
CA THR A 287 -1.75 -11.71 -8.35
C THR A 287 -2.34 -10.55 -7.54
N SER A 288 -3.08 -10.87 -6.50
CA SER A 288 -3.74 -9.93 -5.58
C SER A 288 -2.76 -9.43 -4.52
N VAL A 289 -2.69 -8.13 -4.29
CA VAL A 289 -1.69 -7.48 -3.44
C VAL A 289 -2.34 -6.75 -2.28
N ALA A 290 -2.02 -7.17 -1.05
CA ALA A 290 -2.37 -6.47 0.18
C ALA A 290 -1.39 -5.34 0.50
N ALA A 291 -1.85 -4.34 1.25
CA ALA A 291 -1.05 -3.20 1.67
C ALA A 291 -0.49 -3.35 3.07
N SER A 292 0.77 -2.95 3.26
CA SER A 292 1.39 -2.82 4.57
C SER A 292 1.87 -1.41 4.89
N ILE A 293 1.96 -1.15 6.18
CA ILE A 293 2.65 -0.04 6.79
C ILE A 293 4.13 -0.42 6.92
N THR A 294 5.03 0.52 6.63
CA THR A 294 6.48 0.38 6.85
C THR A 294 6.88 0.93 8.23
N ASP A 295 8.17 0.92 8.53
CA ASP A 295 8.76 1.49 9.74
C ASP A 295 8.90 3.04 9.68
N ARG A 296 8.62 3.68 8.52
CA ARG A 296 8.67 5.14 8.38
C ARG A 296 7.46 5.79 9.06
N LYS A 297 7.74 6.75 9.93
CA LYS A 297 6.75 7.57 10.64
C LYS A 297 7.13 9.04 10.55
N TYR A 298 6.13 9.90 10.65
CA TYR A 298 6.28 11.34 10.80
C TYR A 298 5.62 11.75 12.11
N ASN A 299 6.43 12.15 13.06
CA ASN A 299 5.97 12.52 14.39
C ASN A 299 6.17 14.01 14.63
N THR A 300 5.14 14.65 15.12
CA THR A 300 5.18 16.04 15.56
C THR A 300 5.15 16.09 17.09
N THR A 301 5.94 16.94 17.69
CA THR A 301 5.97 17.12 19.15
C THR A 301 5.41 18.49 19.50
N ILE A 302 4.50 18.53 20.46
CA ILE A 302 4.06 19.75 21.12
C ILE A 302 4.82 19.90 22.45
N VAL A 303 5.35 21.09 22.70
CA VAL A 303 6.02 21.45 23.96
C VAL A 303 5.18 22.49 24.65
N LEU A 304 4.72 22.20 25.87
CA LEU A 304 3.92 23.09 26.69
C LEU A 304 4.79 24.11 27.42
N GLY A 305 4.21 25.23 27.79
CA GLY A 305 4.91 26.30 28.52
C GLY A 305 5.42 25.91 29.91
N ASN A 306 4.98 24.79 30.48
CA ASN A 306 5.51 24.21 31.71
C ASN A 306 6.68 23.23 31.45
N GLY A 307 7.12 23.06 30.22
CA GLY A 307 8.19 22.16 29.81
C GLY A 307 7.79 20.70 29.53
N GLN A 308 6.55 20.32 29.78
CA GLN A 308 6.04 18.99 29.35
C GLN A 308 5.98 18.93 27.82
N SER A 309 6.21 17.74 27.28
CA SER A 309 6.13 17.51 25.84
C SER A 309 5.36 16.24 25.51
N PHE A 310 4.58 16.27 24.44
CA PHE A 310 3.84 15.13 23.93
C PHE A 310 4.13 14.95 22.43
N THR A 311 4.29 13.71 22.02
CA THR A 311 4.52 13.37 20.63
C THR A 311 3.25 12.78 20.05
N GLY A 312 2.82 13.33 18.92
CA GLY A 312 1.70 12.84 18.14
C GLY A 312 2.10 12.61 16.69
N THR A 313 1.13 12.38 15.85
CA THR A 313 1.31 12.27 14.41
C THR A 313 1.14 13.65 13.77
N GLY A 314 1.99 13.98 12.79
CA GLY A 314 1.84 15.20 12.01
C GLY A 314 2.90 15.28 10.93
N LEU A 315 2.52 15.86 9.78
CA LEU A 315 3.41 16.18 8.68
C LEU A 315 3.26 17.67 8.39
N SER A 316 3.61 18.46 9.39
CA SER A 316 3.38 19.90 9.42
C SER A 316 4.64 20.69 9.73
N PRO A 317 4.74 21.94 9.26
CA PRO A 317 5.81 22.84 9.68
C PRO A 317 5.74 23.12 11.19
N PRO A 318 6.82 23.59 11.79
CA PRO A 318 6.81 24.05 13.17
C PRO A 318 6.07 25.38 13.32
N THR A 319 5.69 25.74 14.54
CA THR A 319 5.35 27.13 14.87
C THR A 319 6.58 28.04 14.70
N ASP A 320 6.35 29.36 14.44
CA ASP A 320 7.44 30.31 14.20
C ASP A 320 8.38 30.43 15.40
N GLY A 321 9.63 30.05 15.19
CA GLY A 321 10.71 30.24 16.13
C GLY A 321 10.54 29.47 17.45
N GLU A 322 11.21 29.97 18.51
CA GLU A 322 11.09 29.43 19.88
C GLU A 322 9.96 30.11 20.69
N ILE A 323 9.00 30.73 20.02
CA ILE A 323 7.90 31.46 20.65
C ILE A 323 6.79 30.46 21.04
N ASP A 324 6.36 30.54 22.30
CA ASP A 324 5.20 29.84 22.78
C ASP A 324 3.91 30.63 22.46
N TYR A 325 2.98 29.99 21.79
CA TYR A 325 1.68 30.55 21.45
C TYR A 325 0.64 30.22 22.51
N ASN A 326 -0.29 31.15 22.77
CA ASN A 326 -1.41 30.86 23.65
C ASN A 326 -2.29 29.75 23.04
N ILE A 327 -2.78 28.86 23.90
CA ILE A 327 -3.69 27.79 23.54
C ILE A 327 -5.12 28.23 23.85
N ALA A 328 -6.08 27.84 23.01
CA ALA A 328 -7.50 27.97 23.29
C ALA A 328 -8.26 26.71 22.85
N ALA A 329 -9.22 26.25 23.62
CA ALA A 329 -10.12 25.20 23.17
C ALA A 329 -11.15 25.76 22.18
N ALA A 330 -11.52 25.00 21.18
CA ALA A 330 -12.53 25.37 20.17
C ALA A 330 -13.84 25.85 20.81
N ALA A 331 -14.33 25.12 21.81
CA ALA A 331 -15.54 25.46 22.56
C ALA A 331 -15.44 26.81 23.33
N ASP A 332 -14.23 27.26 23.70
CA ASP A 332 -14.05 28.50 24.45
C ASP A 332 -13.90 29.75 23.55
N VAL A 333 -13.77 29.56 22.24
CA VAL A 333 -13.57 30.64 21.25
C VAL A 333 -14.66 30.67 20.16
N CYS A 334 -15.81 30.08 20.44
CA CYS A 334 -16.98 30.04 19.54
C CYS A 334 -18.16 30.88 20.06
N VAL A 335 -19.15 31.12 19.20
CA VAL A 335 -20.39 31.79 19.56
C VAL A 335 -21.28 30.90 20.44
N ARG A 336 -22.01 31.49 21.37
CA ARG A 336 -22.75 30.77 22.43
C ARG A 336 -23.79 29.75 21.97
N ASN A 337 -24.33 29.89 20.78
CA ASN A 337 -25.39 29.02 20.25
C ASN A 337 -24.87 27.98 19.25
N ALA A 338 -23.56 27.83 19.14
CA ALA A 338 -22.98 26.80 18.29
C ALA A 338 -23.19 25.41 18.90
N THR A 339 -23.43 24.41 18.07
CA THR A 339 -23.54 23.02 18.50
C THR A 339 -22.15 22.51 18.88
N ILE A 340 -21.95 22.10 20.13
CA ILE A 340 -20.63 21.70 20.68
C ILE A 340 -19.95 20.66 19.78
N ILE A 341 -20.67 19.64 19.31
CA ILE A 341 -20.11 18.56 18.47
C ILE A 341 -19.48 19.11 17.19
N THR A 342 -20.15 20.05 16.50
CA THR A 342 -19.64 20.64 15.24
C THR A 342 -18.53 21.64 15.45
N VAL A 343 -18.41 22.22 16.65
CA VAL A 343 -17.32 23.13 17.01
C VAL A 343 -16.07 22.36 17.40
N ASP A 344 -16.22 21.31 18.21
CA ASP A 344 -15.09 20.52 18.71
C ASP A 344 -14.35 19.79 17.60
N SER A 345 -15.06 19.36 16.52
CA SER A 345 -14.42 18.79 15.32
C SER A 345 -13.70 19.81 14.44
N CYS A 346 -13.90 21.12 14.68
CA CYS A 346 -13.25 22.24 13.96
C CYS A 346 -13.45 22.25 12.44
N GLN A 347 -14.57 21.73 11.92
CA GLN A 347 -14.78 21.58 10.47
C GLN A 347 -15.31 22.85 9.78
N ASN A 348 -15.85 23.82 10.52
CA ASN A 348 -16.50 24.99 9.96
C ASN A 348 -15.95 26.29 10.60
N PRO A 349 -15.54 27.31 9.80
CA PRO A 349 -15.04 28.58 10.31
C PRO A 349 -16.10 29.50 10.93
N GLU A 350 -17.39 29.36 10.54
CA GLU A 350 -18.47 30.28 10.94
C GLU A 350 -18.70 30.41 12.45
N PRO A 351 -18.65 29.33 13.26
CA PRO A 351 -18.90 29.43 14.68
C PRO A 351 -17.81 30.17 15.46
N PHE A 352 -16.60 30.35 14.89
CA PHE A 352 -15.46 30.87 15.62
C PHE A 352 -15.43 32.40 15.73
N ILE A 353 -15.07 32.90 16.88
CA ILE A 353 -14.86 34.33 17.16
C ILE A 353 -13.41 34.66 16.74
N ARG A 354 -13.21 35.12 15.50
CA ARG A 354 -11.88 35.36 14.90
C ARG A 354 -10.88 36.09 15.79
N PRO A 355 -11.20 37.18 16.52
CA PRO A 355 -10.26 37.82 17.41
C PRO A 355 -9.78 36.93 18.59
N LEU A 356 -10.56 35.95 19.00
CA LEU A 356 -10.17 34.99 20.04
C LEU A 356 -9.33 33.83 19.50
N VAL A 357 -9.38 33.58 18.19
CA VAL A 357 -8.59 32.52 17.52
C VAL A 357 -7.26 33.05 16.99
N TYR A 358 -7.24 34.30 16.54
CA TYR A 358 -6.10 34.87 15.85
C TYR A 358 -4.78 34.66 16.60
N ARG A 359 -3.80 34.05 15.93
CA ARG A 359 -2.47 33.72 16.47
C ARG A 359 -2.48 32.83 17.72
N ARG A 360 -3.45 31.96 17.89
CA ARG A 360 -3.48 30.93 18.94
C ARG A 360 -3.39 29.52 18.35
N LEU A 361 -2.95 28.58 19.17
CA LEU A 361 -3.09 27.14 18.92
C LEU A 361 -4.47 26.69 19.38
N ILE A 362 -5.26 26.11 18.51
CA ILE A 362 -6.63 25.71 18.80
C ILE A 362 -6.68 24.22 19.10
N ILE A 363 -7.24 23.85 20.26
CA ILE A 363 -7.54 22.45 20.58
C ILE A 363 -8.85 22.07 19.93
N CYS A 364 -8.78 21.10 19.04
CA CYS A 364 -9.92 20.38 18.43
C CYS A 364 -9.97 18.96 18.97
N THR A 365 -11.09 18.29 18.83
CA THR A 365 -11.29 16.93 19.31
C THR A 365 -11.61 16.00 18.16
N TYR A 366 -10.98 14.84 18.14
CA TYR A 366 -11.29 13.75 17.21
C TYR A 366 -12.63 13.11 17.64
N THR A 367 -13.71 13.49 16.98
CA THR A 367 -15.09 13.08 17.27
C THR A 367 -15.51 11.90 16.39
N PHE A 368 -16.68 11.33 16.64
CA PHE A 368 -17.28 10.32 15.77
C PHE A 368 -17.49 10.77 14.31
N GLU A 369 -17.53 12.08 14.05
CA GLU A 369 -17.61 12.61 12.69
C GLU A 369 -16.41 12.18 11.81
N TYR A 370 -15.23 12.05 12.42
CA TYR A 370 -14.04 11.53 11.72
C TYR A 370 -14.16 10.03 11.40
N GLU A 371 -14.82 9.26 12.26
CA GLU A 371 -15.02 7.82 12.05
C GLU A 371 -15.98 7.55 10.89
N TYR A 372 -16.96 8.41 10.70
CA TYR A 372 -17.93 8.32 9.61
C TYR A 372 -17.56 9.18 8.40
N GLU A 373 -16.32 9.68 8.34
CA GLU A 373 -15.80 10.49 7.23
C GLU A 373 -16.58 11.82 7.00
N ALA A 374 -17.34 12.26 7.98
CA ALA A 374 -18.01 13.56 7.96
C ALA A 374 -17.07 14.71 8.36
N ALA A 375 -15.93 14.40 8.97
CA ALA A 375 -14.87 15.33 9.34
C ALA A 375 -13.51 14.87 8.81
N SER A 376 -12.61 15.81 8.54
CA SER A 376 -11.25 15.53 8.10
C SER A 376 -10.22 16.51 8.69
N ILE A 377 -8.98 16.04 8.88
CA ILE A 377 -7.85 16.87 9.34
C ILE A 377 -7.56 17.99 8.33
N ALA A 378 -7.74 17.70 7.05
CA ALA A 378 -7.62 18.65 5.97
C ALA A 378 -8.58 19.85 6.14
N THR A 379 -9.85 19.58 6.40
CA THR A 379 -10.86 20.63 6.63
C THR A 379 -10.54 21.44 7.89
N VAL A 380 -10.01 20.81 8.95
CA VAL A 380 -9.50 21.57 10.13
C VAL A 380 -8.39 22.52 9.74
N ALA A 381 -7.42 22.08 8.94
CA ALA A 381 -6.31 22.93 8.51
C ALA A 381 -6.82 24.16 7.75
N ASP A 382 -7.78 23.96 6.82
CA ASP A 382 -8.42 25.05 6.10
C ASP A 382 -9.13 26.05 7.02
N THR A 383 -9.98 25.51 7.89
CA THR A 383 -10.72 26.30 8.87
C THR A 383 -9.75 27.14 9.70
N MET A 384 -8.69 26.53 10.23
CA MET A 384 -7.71 27.22 11.05
C MET A 384 -6.91 28.28 10.29
N MET A 385 -6.56 28.01 9.02
CA MET A 385 -5.91 29.01 8.17
C MET A 385 -6.85 30.17 7.86
N GLU A 386 -8.11 29.90 7.53
CA GLU A 386 -9.12 30.93 7.21
C GLU A 386 -9.38 31.89 8.38
N ILE A 387 -9.44 31.35 9.60
CA ILE A 387 -9.71 32.16 10.81
C ILE A 387 -8.44 32.75 11.44
N GLY A 388 -7.26 32.48 10.89
CA GLY A 388 -5.98 33.07 11.29
C GLY A 388 -5.38 32.46 12.56
N ALA A 389 -5.61 31.18 12.84
CA ALA A 389 -4.96 30.44 13.92
C ALA A 389 -3.45 30.30 13.65
N ALA A 390 -2.64 30.18 14.71
CA ALA A 390 -1.20 29.87 14.60
C ALA A 390 -0.95 28.38 14.30
N GLY A 391 -1.93 27.55 14.55
CA GLY A 391 -1.89 26.10 14.38
C GLY A 391 -3.04 25.44 15.14
N PHE A 392 -3.06 24.10 15.13
CA PHE A 392 -4.08 23.34 15.85
C PHE A 392 -3.53 22.05 16.48
N ILE A 393 -4.28 21.56 17.45
CA ILE A 393 -3.97 20.34 18.20
C ILE A 393 -5.23 19.50 18.17
N ILE A 394 -5.17 18.27 17.66
CA ILE A 394 -6.29 17.34 17.75
C ILE A 394 -6.05 16.40 18.93
N THR A 395 -6.99 16.38 19.86
CA THR A 395 -7.02 15.47 21.02
C THR A 395 -8.03 14.35 20.78
N LEU A 396 -7.89 13.22 21.46
CA LEU A 396 -8.87 12.14 21.41
C LEU A 396 -10.08 12.42 22.29
N ASP A 397 -11.27 12.08 21.81
CA ASP A 397 -12.48 12.01 22.65
C ASP A 397 -12.39 10.75 23.52
N PRO A 398 -12.60 10.85 24.86
CA PRO A 398 -12.59 9.71 25.78
C PRO A 398 -13.57 8.59 25.41
N ASN A 399 -14.61 8.88 24.62
CA ASN A 399 -15.62 7.91 24.19
C ASN A 399 -15.22 7.14 22.92
N ILE A 400 -14.18 7.58 22.21
CA ILE A 400 -13.71 6.98 20.95
C ILE A 400 -12.47 6.20 21.30
N GLY A 401 -12.10 5.44 21.97
CA GLY A 401 -10.88 4.69 22.32
C GLY A 401 -9.58 5.14 21.60
N PRO A 402 -8.44 4.80 22.16
CA PRO A 402 -7.14 5.39 21.78
C PRO A 402 -6.59 4.94 20.41
N GLU A 403 -7.28 4.08 19.66
CA GLU A 403 -6.64 3.28 18.62
C GLU A 403 -6.99 3.68 17.20
N VAL A 404 -7.82 4.70 17.00
CA VAL A 404 -8.45 4.92 15.70
C VAL A 404 -8.35 6.35 15.20
N VAL A 405 -7.18 6.94 15.22
CA VAL A 405 -6.98 8.09 14.33
C VAL A 405 -6.84 7.57 12.91
N LYS A 406 -7.97 7.31 12.28
CA LYS A 406 -8.04 7.05 10.85
C LYS A 406 -7.77 8.36 10.13
N GLY A 407 -6.67 8.45 9.45
CA GLY A 407 -6.38 9.63 8.63
C GLY A 407 -5.21 9.37 7.71
N THR A 408 -5.39 9.71 6.46
CA THR A 408 -4.28 9.83 5.53
C THR A 408 -3.35 10.90 6.10
N MET A 409 -2.08 10.56 6.28
CA MET A 409 -1.08 11.56 6.65
C MET A 409 -0.97 12.56 5.51
N LEU A 410 -1.36 13.81 5.75
CA LEU A 410 -1.34 14.88 4.77
C LEU A 410 -0.18 15.83 5.07
N THR A 411 0.42 16.38 4.03
CA THR A 411 1.29 17.55 4.17
C THR A 411 0.44 18.77 4.50
N LEU A 412 0.61 19.31 5.69
CA LEU A 412 -0.13 20.47 6.14
C LEU A 412 0.73 21.73 5.98
N GLN A 413 0.09 22.82 5.59
CA GLN A 413 0.75 24.14 5.45
C GLN A 413 0.74 24.95 6.76
N ILE A 414 0.01 24.50 7.77
CA ILE A 414 -0.13 25.11 9.08
C ILE A 414 0.40 24.15 10.16
N PRO A 415 1.05 24.67 11.23
CA PRO A 415 1.50 23.86 12.36
C PRO A 415 0.37 23.04 12.97
N ALA A 416 0.58 21.73 13.11
CA ALA A 416 -0.45 20.84 13.64
C ALA A 416 0.15 19.61 14.33
N VAL A 417 -0.55 19.09 15.33
CA VAL A 417 -0.25 17.80 15.97
C VAL A 417 -1.53 17.06 16.29
N VAL A 418 -1.55 15.76 15.97
CA VAL A 418 -2.63 14.85 16.35
C VAL A 418 -2.12 13.93 17.46
N LEU A 419 -2.64 14.09 18.65
CA LEU A 419 -2.29 13.26 19.80
C LEU A 419 -3.06 11.93 19.70
N ASN A 420 -2.33 10.83 19.46
CA ASN A 420 -2.89 9.49 19.32
C ASN A 420 -2.94 8.72 20.64
N ASP A 421 -2.62 9.39 21.75
CA ASP A 421 -2.58 8.82 23.08
C ASP A 421 -3.55 9.55 24.01
N MET A 422 -4.42 8.79 24.66
CA MET A 422 -5.42 9.31 25.58
C MET A 422 -4.78 9.97 26.81
N GLN A 423 -3.64 9.44 27.28
CA GLN A 423 -2.93 10.03 28.42
C GLN A 423 -2.36 11.40 28.06
N ALA A 424 -1.76 11.52 26.86
CA ALA A 424 -1.27 12.81 26.35
C ALA A 424 -2.42 13.80 26.14
N SER A 425 -3.54 13.35 25.59
CA SER A 425 -4.75 14.17 25.40
C SER A 425 -5.28 14.69 26.74
N SER A 426 -5.43 13.81 27.73
CA SER A 426 -5.89 14.17 29.09
C SER A 426 -4.95 15.15 29.78
N ALA A 427 -3.63 14.92 29.71
CA ALA A 427 -2.64 15.80 30.32
C ALA A 427 -2.61 17.20 29.67
N LEU A 428 -2.82 17.28 28.34
CA LEU A 428 -2.99 18.56 27.66
C LEU A 428 -4.23 19.31 28.15
N TRP A 429 -5.36 18.62 28.30
CA TRP A 429 -6.59 19.21 28.81
C TRP A 429 -6.45 19.67 30.26
N GLU A 430 -5.79 18.90 31.13
CA GLU A 430 -5.49 19.29 32.52
C GLU A 430 -4.64 20.58 32.55
N TYR A 431 -3.56 20.63 31.75
CA TYR A 431 -2.72 21.81 31.63
C TYR A 431 -3.50 23.02 31.11
N TYR A 432 -4.32 22.85 30.07
CA TYR A 432 -5.15 23.92 29.51
C TYR A 432 -6.13 24.48 30.55
N ASN A 433 -6.87 23.60 31.24
CA ASN A 433 -7.86 24.00 32.24
C ASN A 433 -7.21 24.70 33.46
N ALA A 434 -6.05 24.23 33.90
CA ALA A 434 -5.32 24.83 35.01
C ALA A 434 -4.82 26.25 34.69
N ASN A 435 -4.61 26.58 33.41
CA ASN A 435 -4.09 27.84 32.92
C ASN A 435 -5.14 28.70 32.17
N THR A 436 -6.41 28.35 32.28
CA THR A 436 -7.53 29.11 31.70
C THR A 436 -8.38 29.71 32.80
N ILE A 437 -8.48 31.03 32.84
CA ILE A 437 -9.32 31.71 33.82
C ILE A 437 -10.77 31.76 33.30
N ARG A 438 -11.71 31.28 34.12
CA ARG A 438 -13.14 31.22 33.79
C ARG A 438 -13.94 32.17 34.73
N ASP A 439 -14.98 32.75 34.17
CA ASP A 439 -15.94 33.56 34.96
C ASP A 439 -16.91 32.65 35.75
N LYS A 440 -17.79 33.29 36.52
CA LYS A 440 -18.81 32.57 37.33
C LYS A 440 -19.80 31.74 36.50
N ARG A 441 -19.83 31.93 35.18
CA ARG A 441 -20.68 31.19 34.23
C ARG A 441 -19.89 30.10 33.51
N GLY A 442 -18.62 29.86 33.89
CA GLY A 442 -17.75 28.88 33.27
C GLY A 442 -17.12 29.33 31.96
N GLN A 443 -17.31 30.60 31.52
CA GLN A 443 -16.73 31.09 30.27
C GLN A 443 -15.26 31.44 30.46
N ALA A 444 -14.41 31.08 29.51
CA ALA A 444 -13.02 31.48 29.48
C ALA A 444 -12.91 32.97 29.22
N VAL A 445 -12.22 33.70 30.15
CA VAL A 445 -11.98 35.15 30.09
C VAL A 445 -10.51 35.47 29.87
N ALA A 446 -9.63 34.53 30.17
CA ALA A 446 -8.19 34.71 29.89
C ALA A 446 -7.54 33.34 29.57
N PHE A 447 -6.65 33.30 28.59
CA PHE A 447 -5.92 32.15 28.11
C PHE A 447 -4.42 32.32 28.42
N ALA A 448 -3.94 31.67 29.49
CA ALA A 448 -2.53 31.70 29.88
C ALA A 448 -1.77 30.42 29.52
N ALA A 449 -2.47 29.35 29.14
CA ALA A 449 -1.85 28.15 28.61
C ALA A 449 -1.07 28.47 27.33
N LYS A 450 0.17 27.97 27.23
CA LYS A 450 1.04 28.21 26.08
C LYS A 450 1.68 26.93 25.60
N ALA A 451 1.95 26.85 24.29
CA ALA A 451 2.74 25.79 23.69
C ALA A 451 3.39 26.23 22.40
N ARG A 452 4.31 25.40 21.92
CA ARG A 452 4.85 25.44 20.55
C ARG A 452 4.82 24.05 19.94
N ILE A 453 4.69 23.97 18.62
CA ILE A 453 4.72 22.74 17.83
C ILE A 453 6.07 22.70 17.13
N LEU A 454 6.76 21.55 17.24
CA LEU A 454 8.05 21.33 16.57
C LEU A 454 7.82 20.80 15.14
N ASP A 455 8.89 20.82 14.32
CA ASP A 455 8.81 20.33 12.93
C ASP A 455 8.49 18.84 12.89
N GLY A 456 7.37 18.48 12.25
CA GLY A 456 6.90 17.11 12.08
C GLY A 456 7.26 16.48 10.73
N ARG A 457 7.97 17.19 9.87
CA ARG A 457 8.26 16.75 8.49
C ARG A 457 9.47 15.83 8.38
N GLN A 458 10.21 15.62 9.46
CA GLN A 458 11.34 14.71 9.51
C GLN A 458 10.87 13.25 9.63
N ALA A 459 11.32 12.39 8.72
CA ALA A 459 11.02 10.96 8.76
C ALA A 459 11.79 10.28 9.89
N LEU A 460 11.09 9.46 10.66
CA LEU A 460 11.66 8.54 11.66
C LEU A 460 11.44 7.10 11.20
N TYR A 461 12.40 6.24 11.47
CA TYR A 461 12.35 4.82 11.10
C TYR A 461 12.34 3.97 12.37
N THR A 462 11.14 3.70 12.85
CA THR A 462 10.94 3.03 14.14
C THR A 462 9.71 2.14 14.15
N GLY A 463 9.69 1.20 15.09
CA GLY A 463 8.53 0.36 15.35
C GLY A 463 8.58 -0.99 14.67
N GLN A 464 7.50 -1.74 14.86
CA GLN A 464 7.32 -3.05 14.25
C GLN A 464 6.85 -2.87 12.80
N ALA A 465 7.56 -3.46 11.85
CA ALA A 465 7.22 -3.42 10.43
C ALA A 465 7.65 -4.70 9.72
N PRO A 466 6.94 -5.11 8.66
CA PRO A 466 5.68 -4.55 8.19
C PRO A 466 4.48 -4.91 9.09
N VAL A 467 3.42 -4.10 9.03
CA VAL A 467 2.10 -4.35 9.62
C VAL A 467 1.06 -4.28 8.50
N VAL A 468 0.07 -5.17 8.48
CA VAL A 468 -1.01 -5.12 7.48
C VAL A 468 -1.90 -3.92 7.79
N ALA A 469 -2.08 -3.03 6.82
CA ALA A 469 -2.90 -1.82 7.00
C ALA A 469 -4.38 -2.15 7.22
N SER A 470 -5.08 -1.38 8.05
CA SER A 470 -6.49 -1.59 8.39
C SER A 470 -7.40 -1.61 7.16
N TYR A 471 -7.20 -0.66 6.24
CA TYR A 471 -7.99 -0.56 5.01
C TYR A 471 -7.73 -1.69 4.01
N SER A 472 -6.61 -2.42 4.09
CA SER A 472 -6.31 -3.48 3.14
C SER A 472 -7.37 -4.57 3.17
N SER A 473 -7.99 -4.86 2.03
CA SER A 473 -9.04 -5.90 1.92
C SER A 473 -8.55 -7.28 2.35
N ARG A 474 -9.43 -8.01 2.99
CA ARG A 474 -9.17 -9.33 3.61
C ARG A 474 -9.86 -10.47 2.85
N GLY A 475 -9.23 -11.65 2.88
CA GLY A 475 -9.89 -12.90 2.53
C GLY A 475 -10.98 -13.29 3.54
N PRO A 476 -11.60 -14.47 3.35
CA PRO A 476 -11.42 -15.38 2.22
C PRO A 476 -11.91 -14.78 0.89
N ASP A 477 -11.75 -15.54 -0.20
CA ASP A 477 -12.25 -15.18 -1.52
C ASP A 477 -13.78 -15.03 -1.57
N VAL A 478 -14.31 -14.52 -2.69
CA VAL A 478 -15.74 -14.24 -2.85
C VAL A 478 -16.60 -15.45 -2.57
N LYS A 479 -17.76 -15.21 -1.97
CA LYS A 479 -18.79 -16.19 -1.77
C LYS A 479 -19.68 -16.25 -3.01
N ASN A 480 -19.97 -17.46 -3.47
CA ASN A 480 -20.99 -17.68 -4.52
C ASN A 480 -22.40 -17.47 -3.96
N ALA A 481 -23.43 -17.62 -4.81
CA ALA A 481 -24.84 -17.50 -4.41
C ALA A 481 -25.25 -18.47 -3.27
N LEU A 482 -24.49 -19.55 -3.07
CA LEU A 482 -24.66 -20.52 -2.00
C LEU A 482 -23.84 -20.14 -0.74
N MET A 483 -23.31 -18.95 -0.68
CA MET A 483 -22.44 -18.45 0.41
C MET A 483 -21.20 -19.30 0.68
N GLN A 484 -20.72 -20.02 -0.36
CA GLN A 484 -19.53 -20.86 -0.32
C GLN A 484 -18.37 -20.15 -1.01
N THR A 485 -17.17 -20.24 -0.45
CA THR A 485 -15.94 -19.78 -1.10
C THR A 485 -15.42 -20.84 -2.07
N VAL A 486 -14.59 -20.44 -3.03
CA VAL A 486 -14.12 -21.33 -4.12
C VAL A 486 -12.71 -21.89 -3.91
N ASP A 487 -12.27 -22.00 -2.67
CA ASP A 487 -10.97 -22.60 -2.30
C ASP A 487 -9.73 -21.87 -2.88
N VAL A 488 -9.76 -20.55 -3.00
CA VAL A 488 -8.64 -19.71 -3.44
C VAL A 488 -8.15 -18.86 -2.29
N LEU A 489 -6.83 -18.85 -2.04
CA LEU A 489 -6.24 -17.93 -1.05
C LEU A 489 -6.08 -16.54 -1.66
N LYS A 490 -6.68 -15.55 -1.02
CA LYS A 490 -6.52 -14.12 -1.33
C LYS A 490 -6.38 -13.32 -0.03
N PRO A 491 -5.58 -12.22 -0.06
CA PRO A 491 -4.65 -11.83 -1.13
C PRO A 491 -3.56 -12.86 -1.39
N ASN A 492 -2.66 -12.62 -2.36
CA ASN A 492 -1.53 -13.54 -2.63
C ASN A 492 -0.28 -13.18 -1.83
N VAL A 493 0.07 -11.90 -1.81
CA VAL A 493 1.25 -11.34 -1.13
C VAL A 493 0.94 -9.95 -0.62
N MET A 494 1.80 -9.44 0.25
CA MET A 494 1.72 -8.09 0.80
C MET A 494 2.98 -7.29 0.44
N ALA A 495 2.80 -5.99 0.17
CA ALA A 495 3.86 -5.02 -0.10
C ALA A 495 3.57 -3.66 0.56
N PRO A 496 4.56 -2.75 0.69
CA PRO A 496 4.33 -1.39 1.19
C PRO A 496 3.21 -0.67 0.44
N GLY A 497 2.25 -0.13 1.17
CA GLY A 497 1.09 0.55 0.58
C GLY A 497 0.63 1.77 1.36
N THR A 498 1.19 2.03 2.56
CA THR A 498 0.79 3.15 3.41
C THR A 498 1.85 4.24 3.39
N SER A 499 1.39 5.49 3.22
CA SER A 499 2.22 6.71 3.22
C SER A 499 3.37 6.61 2.23
N ILE A 500 3.07 6.38 0.96
CA ILE A 500 4.05 6.22 -0.11
C ILE A 500 4.23 7.54 -0.87
N TRP A 501 5.45 8.10 -0.83
CA TRP A 501 5.84 9.22 -1.69
C TRP A 501 6.10 8.76 -3.11
N ALA A 502 5.43 9.37 -4.08
CA ALA A 502 5.68 9.11 -5.50
C ALA A 502 5.22 10.29 -6.38
N ALA A 503 5.53 10.22 -7.68
CA ALA A 503 5.20 11.25 -8.65
C ALA A 503 3.71 11.61 -8.65
N TRP A 504 3.43 12.88 -8.83
CA TRP A 504 2.07 13.41 -8.93
C TRP A 504 1.95 14.33 -10.13
N SER A 505 0.74 14.50 -10.64
CA SER A 505 0.47 15.46 -11.71
C SER A 505 0.00 16.78 -11.09
N PRO A 506 0.71 17.90 -11.30
CA PRO A 506 0.36 19.19 -10.70
C PRO A 506 -0.97 19.74 -11.23
N ASP A 507 -1.39 19.33 -12.43
CA ASP A 507 -2.65 19.74 -13.06
C ASP A 507 -3.86 18.91 -12.60
N SER A 508 -3.64 18.00 -11.67
CA SER A 508 -4.68 17.15 -11.12
C SER A 508 -5.74 17.96 -10.36
N GLU A 509 -7.00 17.82 -10.75
CA GLU A 509 -8.11 18.58 -10.15
C GLU A 509 -8.59 18.03 -8.79
N GLY A 510 -8.05 16.92 -8.34
CA GLY A 510 -8.68 16.12 -7.31
C GLY A 510 -8.61 16.66 -5.89
N ASP A 511 -7.43 16.96 -5.38
CA ASP A 511 -7.24 17.37 -3.98
C ASP A 511 -6.42 18.66 -3.92
N LYS A 512 -7.01 19.70 -3.33
CA LYS A 512 -6.37 21.01 -3.21
C LYS A 512 -5.04 21.00 -2.45
N TYR A 513 -4.79 20.00 -1.59
CA TYR A 513 -3.55 19.89 -0.82
C TYR A 513 -2.39 19.34 -1.65
N VAL A 514 -2.67 18.68 -2.76
CA VAL A 514 -1.67 18.18 -3.71
C VAL A 514 -1.72 18.90 -5.05
N LYS A 515 -2.67 19.83 -5.23
CA LYS A 515 -2.78 20.64 -6.45
C LYS A 515 -1.52 21.50 -6.62
N GLY A 516 -0.94 21.49 -7.81
CA GLY A 516 0.31 22.20 -8.11
C GLY A 516 1.57 21.49 -7.59
N GLN A 517 1.45 20.38 -6.86
CA GLN A 517 2.59 19.61 -6.39
C GLN A 517 3.01 18.55 -7.42
N SER A 518 4.31 18.28 -7.47
CA SER A 518 4.86 17.22 -8.33
C SER A 518 4.94 15.85 -7.62
N PHE A 519 4.72 15.81 -6.32
CA PHE A 519 4.74 14.59 -5.50
C PHE A 519 3.57 14.59 -4.52
N ALA A 520 3.08 13.38 -4.22
CA ALA A 520 2.06 13.17 -3.20
C ALA A 520 2.42 11.99 -2.29
N LEU A 521 1.97 12.08 -1.02
CA LEU A 521 2.05 11.01 -0.03
C LEU A 521 0.70 10.33 0.07
N ILE A 522 0.58 9.12 -0.48
CA ILE A 522 -0.70 8.43 -0.60
C ILE A 522 -0.64 7.03 0.01
N SER A 523 -1.79 6.54 0.48
CA SER A 523 -1.98 5.21 1.03
C SER A 523 -3.02 4.43 0.24
N GLY A 524 -2.81 3.12 0.07
CA GLY A 524 -3.76 2.24 -0.62
C GLY A 524 -3.12 0.92 -1.07
N THR A 525 -3.95 -0.09 -1.29
CA THR A 525 -3.52 -1.30 -2.00
C THR A 525 -3.11 -0.97 -3.44
N SER A 526 -3.58 0.16 -3.98
CA SER A 526 -3.15 0.75 -5.24
C SER A 526 -1.66 1.14 -5.25
N MET A 527 -1.06 1.47 -4.08
CA MET A 527 0.36 1.77 -3.93
C MET A 527 1.17 0.50 -3.69
N ALA A 528 0.58 -0.51 -3.05
CA ALA A 528 1.23 -1.82 -2.88
C ALA A 528 1.37 -2.60 -4.20
N THR A 529 0.39 -2.48 -5.08
CA THR A 529 0.34 -3.17 -6.38
C THR A 529 1.53 -2.86 -7.29
N PRO A 530 1.90 -1.60 -7.54
CA PRO A 530 3.05 -1.27 -8.37
C PRO A 530 4.40 -1.70 -7.76
N HIS A 531 4.52 -1.80 -6.44
CA HIS A 531 5.69 -2.43 -5.82
C HIS A 531 5.86 -3.87 -6.33
N ILE A 532 4.78 -4.66 -6.31
CA ILE A 532 4.81 -6.04 -6.80
C ILE A 532 4.99 -6.10 -8.32
N ALA A 533 4.41 -5.17 -9.09
CA ALA A 533 4.62 -5.10 -10.53
C ALA A 533 6.09 -4.82 -10.89
N GLY A 534 6.75 -3.87 -10.22
CA GLY A 534 8.17 -3.60 -10.39
C GLY A 534 9.05 -4.77 -9.96
N ILE A 535 8.76 -5.40 -8.81
CA ILE A 535 9.49 -6.60 -8.35
C ILE A 535 9.31 -7.76 -9.35
N ALA A 536 8.11 -7.94 -9.89
CA ALA A 536 7.86 -8.93 -10.93
C ALA A 536 8.69 -8.65 -12.20
N ALA A 537 8.90 -7.37 -12.56
CA ALA A 537 9.78 -6.99 -13.67
C ALA A 537 11.25 -7.42 -13.40
N LEU A 538 11.75 -7.22 -12.18
CA LEU A 538 13.07 -7.70 -11.78
C LEU A 538 13.18 -9.23 -11.87
N ILE A 539 12.14 -9.96 -11.44
CA ILE A 539 12.10 -11.42 -11.55
C ILE A 539 12.03 -11.84 -13.03
N LYS A 540 11.22 -11.16 -13.84
CA LYS A 540 11.08 -11.41 -15.28
C LYS A 540 12.39 -11.17 -16.04
N GLN A 541 13.11 -10.08 -15.74
CA GLN A 541 14.45 -9.81 -16.28
C GLN A 541 15.41 -10.96 -15.96
N ARG A 542 15.41 -11.44 -14.71
CA ARG A 542 16.27 -12.55 -14.27
C ARG A 542 15.88 -13.89 -14.90
N HIS A 543 14.59 -14.09 -15.15
CA HIS A 543 14.00 -15.31 -15.66
C HIS A 543 13.06 -15.07 -16.84
N PRO A 544 13.58 -14.64 -18.03
CA PRO A 544 12.75 -14.18 -19.14
C PRO A 544 11.71 -15.22 -19.65
N LYS A 545 11.98 -16.50 -19.42
CA LYS A 545 11.10 -17.62 -19.85
C LYS A 545 10.03 -18.00 -18.84
N TRP A 546 9.97 -17.32 -17.68
CA TRP A 546 8.92 -17.61 -16.71
C TRP A 546 7.61 -16.95 -17.11
N GLY A 547 6.54 -17.73 -17.04
CA GLY A 547 5.18 -17.22 -17.18
C GLY A 547 4.65 -16.62 -15.88
N PRO A 548 3.43 -16.05 -15.93
CA PRO A 548 2.78 -15.40 -14.79
C PRO A 548 2.79 -16.25 -13.52
N ASP A 549 2.33 -17.49 -13.61
CA ASP A 549 2.21 -18.41 -12.46
C ASP A 549 3.55 -18.70 -11.78
N ALA A 550 4.61 -18.82 -12.58
CA ALA A 550 5.95 -19.08 -12.03
C ALA A 550 6.47 -17.89 -11.21
N ILE A 551 6.18 -16.66 -11.66
CA ILE A 551 6.56 -15.43 -10.96
C ILE A 551 5.73 -15.27 -9.69
N THR A 552 4.41 -15.40 -9.78
CA THR A 552 3.51 -15.37 -8.60
C THR A 552 3.89 -16.44 -7.59
N SER A 553 4.11 -17.67 -8.05
CA SER A 553 4.55 -18.77 -7.18
C SER A 553 5.89 -18.45 -6.49
N ALA A 554 6.86 -17.87 -7.21
CA ALA A 554 8.15 -17.51 -6.64
C ALA A 554 7.98 -16.48 -5.51
N MET A 555 7.17 -15.46 -5.72
CA MET A 555 6.86 -14.45 -4.70
C MET A 555 6.16 -15.06 -3.48
N MET A 556 5.11 -15.86 -3.69
CA MET A 556 4.34 -16.46 -2.60
C MET A 556 5.17 -17.46 -1.78
N THR A 557 5.92 -18.36 -2.43
CA THR A 557 6.63 -19.44 -1.74
C THR A 557 7.82 -18.97 -0.91
N THR A 558 8.26 -17.74 -1.09
CA THR A 558 9.41 -17.14 -0.43
C THR A 558 9.08 -15.94 0.44
N ALA A 559 7.82 -15.57 0.53
CA ALA A 559 7.35 -14.45 1.33
C ALA A 559 7.66 -14.64 2.83
N ASP A 560 8.00 -13.55 3.51
CA ASP A 560 8.30 -13.54 4.94
C ASP A 560 7.01 -13.44 5.76
N ARG A 561 6.99 -14.16 6.89
CA ARG A 561 5.88 -14.15 7.87
C ARG A 561 6.24 -13.44 9.16
N THR A 562 7.45 -12.96 9.23
CA THR A 562 7.97 -12.17 10.35
C THR A 562 8.38 -10.80 9.85
N GLY A 563 8.23 -9.80 10.68
CA GLY A 563 8.75 -8.47 10.43
C GLY A 563 10.27 -8.39 10.57
N HIS A 564 10.83 -7.22 10.39
CA HIS A 564 12.28 -6.97 10.48
C HIS A 564 12.85 -7.28 11.87
N SER A 565 12.04 -7.17 12.91
CA SER A 565 12.40 -7.58 14.28
C SER A 565 12.44 -9.10 14.51
N GLY A 566 12.03 -9.91 13.53
CA GLY A 566 11.84 -11.36 13.67
C GLY A 566 10.51 -11.76 14.35
N ALA A 567 9.72 -10.83 14.85
CA ALA A 567 8.39 -11.08 15.40
C ALA A 567 7.36 -11.39 14.29
N PRO A 568 6.28 -12.12 14.59
CA PRO A 568 5.19 -12.34 13.64
C PRO A 568 4.63 -11.01 13.11
N ILE A 569 4.24 -11.00 11.82
CA ILE A 569 3.56 -9.85 11.22
C ILE A 569 2.21 -9.65 11.91
N LEU A 570 1.91 -8.41 12.27
CA LEU A 570 0.62 -8.00 12.82
C LEU A 570 -0.28 -7.41 11.73
N ALA A 571 -1.56 -7.34 12.02
CA ALA A 571 -2.56 -6.66 11.20
C ALA A 571 -3.33 -5.67 12.07
N GLU A 572 -3.55 -4.46 11.54
CA GLU A 572 -4.51 -3.54 12.13
C GLU A 572 -5.92 -4.09 11.96
N SER A 573 -6.65 -4.20 13.05
CA SER A 573 -8.09 -4.46 13.12
C SER A 573 -8.82 -3.15 13.42
N SER A 574 -10.11 -3.20 13.69
CA SER A 574 -10.89 -1.98 13.97
C SER A 574 -10.37 -1.20 15.17
N ASN A 575 -9.84 -1.88 16.20
CA ASN A 575 -9.42 -1.23 17.45
C ASN A 575 -8.14 -1.79 18.06
N GLU A 576 -7.43 -2.72 17.39
CA GLU A 576 -6.23 -3.35 17.96
C GLU A 576 -5.30 -3.92 16.89
N LEU A 577 -4.06 -4.18 17.27
CA LEU A 577 -3.11 -4.96 16.49
C LEU A 577 -3.24 -6.43 16.84
N ILE A 578 -3.67 -7.23 15.87
CA ILE A 578 -3.81 -8.68 16.00
C ILE A 578 -2.73 -9.41 15.22
N GLN A 579 -2.48 -10.67 15.54
CA GLN A 579 -1.59 -11.50 14.73
C GLN A 579 -2.22 -11.71 13.35
N ALA A 580 -1.51 -11.30 12.30
CA ALA A 580 -1.97 -11.43 10.92
C ALA A 580 -2.07 -12.89 10.48
N THR A 581 -3.08 -13.18 9.67
CA THR A 581 -3.38 -14.49 9.09
C THR A 581 -3.10 -14.51 7.58
N PRO A 582 -3.10 -15.66 6.93
CA PRO A 582 -3.05 -15.72 5.46
C PRO A 582 -4.17 -14.99 4.73
N PHE A 583 -5.29 -14.66 5.39
CA PHE A 583 -6.34 -13.83 4.79
C PHE A 583 -6.03 -12.33 4.87
N ASP A 584 -5.05 -11.94 5.68
CA ASP A 584 -4.61 -10.55 5.81
C ASP A 584 -3.44 -10.26 4.84
N PHE A 585 -2.42 -11.11 4.79
CA PHE A 585 -1.18 -10.88 4.03
C PHE A 585 -0.92 -11.90 2.91
N GLY A 586 -1.81 -12.86 2.66
CA GLY A 586 -1.59 -13.94 1.69
C GLY A 586 -0.53 -14.95 2.15
N ALA A 587 0.54 -15.06 1.40
CA ALA A 587 1.70 -15.87 1.77
C ALA A 587 2.66 -15.13 2.74
N GLY A 588 2.54 -13.80 2.85
CA GLY A 588 3.39 -12.95 3.68
C GLY A 588 3.87 -11.69 2.97
N SER A 589 4.79 -10.96 3.61
CA SER A 589 5.47 -9.81 3.02
C SER A 589 6.45 -10.26 1.95
N ILE A 590 6.50 -9.53 0.84
CA ILE A 590 7.38 -9.86 -0.28
C ILE A 590 8.87 -9.88 0.13
N ASN A 591 9.57 -10.99 -0.14
CA ASN A 591 11.01 -11.10 -0.02
C ASN A 591 11.65 -11.19 -1.41
N VAL A 592 12.12 -10.05 -1.90
CA VAL A 592 12.63 -9.94 -3.28
C VAL A 592 13.86 -10.81 -3.49
N SER A 593 14.77 -10.85 -2.52
CA SER A 593 16.02 -11.63 -2.62
C SER A 593 15.75 -13.13 -2.75
N GLN A 594 14.78 -13.65 -2.01
CA GLN A 594 14.41 -15.06 -2.06
C GLN A 594 13.56 -15.38 -3.30
N ALA A 595 12.67 -14.47 -3.72
CA ALA A 595 11.82 -14.63 -4.91
C ALA A 595 12.65 -14.75 -6.20
N MET A 596 13.83 -14.13 -6.25
CA MET A 596 14.78 -14.29 -7.35
C MET A 596 15.34 -15.71 -7.47
N LYS A 597 15.29 -16.52 -6.39
CA LYS A 597 15.86 -17.87 -6.33
C LYS A 597 14.98 -18.80 -5.46
N PRO A 598 13.74 -19.07 -5.83
CA PRO A 598 12.76 -19.75 -4.95
C PRO A 598 13.05 -21.25 -4.75
N GLY A 599 13.93 -21.84 -5.52
CA GLY A 599 14.21 -23.29 -5.49
C GLY A 599 13.13 -24.09 -6.21
N LEU A 600 11.90 -24.08 -5.71
CA LEU A 600 10.74 -24.73 -6.31
C LEU A 600 9.66 -23.71 -6.65
N ILE A 601 8.91 -24.00 -7.73
CA ILE A 601 7.72 -23.24 -8.13
C ILE A 601 6.54 -24.18 -8.37
N PHE A 602 5.35 -23.66 -8.21
CA PHE A 602 4.09 -24.24 -8.62
C PHE A 602 3.69 -23.61 -9.96
N ASN A 603 3.30 -24.42 -10.93
CA ASN A 603 2.97 -23.95 -12.28
C ASN A 603 1.52 -24.31 -12.59
N VAL A 604 0.77 -23.34 -13.06
CA VAL A 604 -0.60 -23.52 -13.54
C VAL A 604 -0.59 -23.32 -15.06
N THR A 605 -1.56 -23.81 -15.76
CA THR A 605 -1.74 -23.59 -17.19
C THR A 605 -3.17 -23.19 -17.45
N PHE A 606 -3.43 -22.55 -18.58
CA PHE A 606 -4.79 -22.18 -19.00
C PHE A 606 -5.79 -23.34 -18.87
N LYS A 607 -5.37 -24.57 -19.23
CA LYS A 607 -6.21 -25.78 -19.07
C LYS A 607 -6.61 -26.01 -17.61
N HIS A 608 -5.73 -25.77 -16.66
CA HIS A 608 -6.05 -25.92 -15.24
C HIS A 608 -7.04 -24.84 -14.76
N TYR A 609 -6.94 -23.61 -15.28
CA TYR A 609 -7.92 -22.55 -15.00
C TYR A 609 -9.30 -22.90 -15.57
N VAL A 610 -9.36 -23.45 -16.79
CA VAL A 610 -10.63 -23.95 -17.33
C VAL A 610 -11.21 -25.08 -16.47
N GLN A 611 -10.37 -26.02 -15.98
CA GLN A 611 -10.83 -27.08 -15.07
C GLN A 611 -11.33 -26.49 -13.74
N PHE A 612 -10.70 -25.45 -13.23
CA PHE A 612 -11.15 -24.71 -12.05
C PHE A 612 -12.54 -24.10 -12.31
N LEU A 613 -12.72 -23.34 -13.39
CA LEU A 613 -14.02 -22.77 -13.77
C LEU A 613 -15.11 -23.83 -13.84
N CYS A 614 -14.79 -24.99 -14.43
CA CYS A 614 -15.74 -26.12 -14.50
C CYS A 614 -16.03 -26.79 -13.15
N ALA A 615 -15.29 -26.42 -12.09
CA ALA A 615 -15.42 -26.98 -10.74
C ALA A 615 -16.04 -26.00 -9.75
N VAL A 616 -16.19 -24.72 -10.13
CA VAL A 616 -16.84 -23.72 -9.29
C VAL A 616 -18.28 -24.15 -9.00
N PRO A 617 -18.69 -24.23 -7.72
CA PRO A 617 -20.05 -24.61 -7.36
C PRO A 617 -21.08 -23.65 -7.96
N GLY A 618 -22.14 -24.18 -8.54
CA GLY A 618 -23.24 -23.40 -9.13
C GLY A 618 -22.98 -22.84 -10.52
N ILE A 619 -21.77 -22.98 -11.09
CA ILE A 619 -21.44 -22.42 -12.40
C ILE A 619 -22.12 -23.25 -13.53
N ASP A 620 -22.71 -22.57 -14.50
CA ASP A 620 -23.23 -23.23 -15.70
C ASP A 620 -22.09 -23.62 -16.66
N VAL A 621 -21.90 -24.91 -16.86
CA VAL A 621 -20.84 -25.45 -17.74
C VAL A 621 -20.97 -25.04 -19.21
N LYS A 622 -22.21 -24.72 -19.67
CA LYS A 622 -22.43 -24.21 -21.04
C LYS A 622 -21.93 -22.78 -21.15
N SER A 623 -22.14 -21.98 -20.12
CA SER A 623 -21.61 -20.60 -20.01
C SER A 623 -20.09 -20.62 -19.99
N VAL A 624 -19.43 -21.53 -19.26
CA VAL A 624 -17.98 -21.72 -19.32
C VAL A 624 -17.50 -21.99 -20.73
N LYS A 625 -18.14 -22.94 -21.44
CA LYS A 625 -17.80 -23.24 -22.85
C LYS A 625 -17.96 -22.03 -23.76
N LYS A 626 -19.03 -21.26 -23.58
CA LYS A 626 -19.30 -20.04 -24.37
C LYS A 626 -18.21 -18.98 -24.10
N ALA A 627 -17.82 -18.79 -22.83
CA ALA A 627 -16.88 -17.77 -22.41
C ALA A 627 -15.43 -18.08 -22.82
N VAL A 628 -14.95 -19.33 -22.60
CA VAL A 628 -13.53 -19.66 -22.81
C VAL A 628 -13.25 -20.53 -24.04
N GLY A 629 -14.28 -20.91 -24.82
CA GLY A 629 -14.16 -21.70 -26.03
C GLY A 629 -13.84 -23.20 -25.80
N VAL A 630 -13.76 -23.65 -24.53
CA VAL A 630 -13.38 -25.03 -24.18
C VAL A 630 -14.48 -25.67 -23.34
N ALA A 631 -14.91 -26.85 -23.74
CA ALA A 631 -15.96 -27.61 -23.04
C ALA A 631 -15.43 -28.18 -21.70
N CYS A 632 -16.28 -28.16 -20.68
CA CYS A 632 -16.02 -28.86 -19.44
C CYS A 632 -16.06 -30.40 -19.64
N PRO A 633 -15.19 -31.14 -18.90
CA PRO A 633 -15.24 -32.59 -18.92
C PRO A 633 -16.60 -33.14 -18.44
N THR A 634 -17.15 -34.13 -19.10
CA THR A 634 -18.43 -34.75 -18.74
C THR A 634 -18.45 -35.40 -17.35
N LYS A 635 -17.30 -35.85 -16.87
CA LYS A 635 -17.08 -36.36 -15.50
C LYS A 635 -15.96 -35.54 -14.85
N ASN A 636 -16.30 -34.32 -14.40
CA ASN A 636 -15.31 -33.48 -13.70
C ASN A 636 -15.12 -33.97 -12.26
N LYS A 637 -13.96 -34.59 -11.98
CA LYS A 637 -13.54 -34.95 -10.61
C LYS A 637 -12.65 -33.88 -9.96
N PHE A 638 -12.33 -32.82 -10.69
CA PHE A 638 -11.51 -31.71 -10.22
C PHE A 638 -12.34 -30.87 -9.24
N LYS A 639 -11.75 -30.49 -8.14
CA LYS A 639 -12.32 -29.53 -7.18
C LYS A 639 -11.46 -28.28 -7.19
N CYS A 640 -12.01 -27.13 -6.81
CA CYS A 640 -11.30 -25.85 -6.83
C CYS A 640 -9.98 -25.90 -6.06
N SER A 641 -9.95 -26.57 -4.89
CA SER A 641 -8.73 -26.80 -4.10
C SER A 641 -7.65 -27.66 -4.79
N ASP A 642 -7.95 -28.32 -5.92
CA ASP A 642 -6.95 -29.09 -6.68
C ASP A 642 -6.13 -28.22 -7.64
N LEU A 643 -6.51 -26.96 -7.85
CA LEU A 643 -5.73 -26.03 -8.66
C LEU A 643 -4.32 -25.89 -8.07
N ASN A 644 -3.29 -26.02 -8.92
CA ASN A 644 -1.89 -26.14 -8.50
C ASN A 644 -1.28 -24.81 -8.04
N LEU A 645 -1.95 -24.09 -7.14
CA LEU A 645 -1.49 -22.84 -6.55
C LEU A 645 -0.40 -23.08 -5.48
N ALA A 646 0.36 -22.04 -5.19
CA ALA A 646 1.33 -21.99 -4.08
C ALA A 646 0.66 -21.85 -2.69
N SER A 647 -0.59 -22.26 -2.58
CA SER A 647 -1.41 -22.29 -1.37
C SER A 647 -2.36 -23.49 -1.41
N VAL A 648 -2.98 -23.84 -0.29
CA VAL A 648 -4.12 -24.77 -0.24
C VAL A 648 -5.21 -24.15 0.62
N THR A 649 -6.37 -23.95 0.01
CA THR A 649 -7.58 -23.52 0.71
C THR A 649 -8.63 -24.61 0.59
N ILE A 650 -9.34 -24.91 1.68
CA ILE A 650 -10.47 -25.82 1.72
C ILE A 650 -11.57 -25.13 2.53
N SER A 651 -12.62 -24.69 1.84
CA SER A 651 -13.72 -23.93 2.41
C SER A 651 -14.77 -24.78 3.14
N ASN A 652 -14.73 -26.09 2.94
CA ASN A 652 -15.59 -27.05 3.65
C ASN A 652 -14.91 -28.43 3.68
N LEU A 653 -14.22 -28.71 4.77
CA LEU A 653 -13.61 -30.02 5.03
C LEU A 653 -14.60 -30.88 5.81
N VAL A 654 -15.12 -31.93 5.16
CA VAL A 654 -15.93 -32.99 5.78
C VAL A 654 -15.17 -34.32 5.65
N GLY A 655 -14.89 -34.98 6.79
CA GLY A 655 -14.13 -36.21 6.81
C GLY A 655 -12.72 -36.06 6.24
N LYS A 656 -12.43 -36.73 5.12
CA LYS A 656 -11.11 -36.74 4.48
C LYS A 656 -11.11 -36.10 3.10
N ARG A 657 -10.14 -35.20 2.87
CA ARG A 657 -9.89 -34.54 1.60
C ARG A 657 -8.47 -34.80 1.11
N LYS A 658 -8.32 -35.24 -0.13
CA LYS A 658 -7.04 -35.40 -0.81
C LYS A 658 -6.83 -34.28 -1.81
N VAL A 659 -5.68 -33.61 -1.70
CA VAL A 659 -5.24 -32.53 -2.60
C VAL A 659 -3.90 -32.93 -3.22
N ILE A 660 -3.71 -32.65 -4.51
CA ILE A 660 -2.47 -32.91 -5.23
C ILE A 660 -1.78 -31.58 -5.54
N ARG A 661 -0.47 -31.53 -5.33
CA ARG A 661 0.39 -30.42 -5.78
C ARG A 661 1.55 -30.97 -6.60
N TYR A 662 1.92 -30.23 -7.64
CA TYR A 662 3.11 -30.50 -8.44
C TYR A 662 4.09 -29.37 -8.28
N VAL A 663 5.31 -29.66 -7.82
CA VAL A 663 6.39 -28.70 -7.71
C VAL A 663 7.42 -28.95 -8.79
N LYS A 664 7.97 -27.86 -9.36
CA LYS A 664 9.03 -27.89 -10.37
C LYS A 664 10.30 -27.26 -9.81
N ASN A 665 11.42 -27.96 -9.92
CA ASN A 665 12.72 -27.39 -9.48
C ASN A 665 13.30 -26.45 -10.56
N VAL A 666 13.49 -25.21 -10.19
CA VAL A 666 14.10 -24.15 -11.02
C VAL A 666 15.54 -23.85 -10.65
N SER A 667 16.07 -24.58 -9.66
CA SER A 667 17.45 -24.44 -9.15
C SER A 667 18.28 -25.72 -9.43
N HIS A 668 19.35 -25.93 -8.68
CA HIS A 668 20.17 -27.14 -8.75
C HIS A 668 19.45 -28.35 -8.12
N LYS A 669 20.03 -29.56 -8.32
CA LYS A 669 19.53 -30.77 -7.65
C LYS A 669 19.60 -30.61 -6.13
N GLU A 670 18.48 -30.86 -5.47
CA GLU A 670 18.38 -30.69 -4.01
C GLU A 670 17.48 -31.77 -3.41
N LYS A 671 17.69 -32.06 -2.11
CA LYS A 671 16.80 -32.90 -1.29
C LYS A 671 15.93 -31.97 -0.44
N TYR A 672 14.64 -32.19 -0.44
CA TYR A 672 13.68 -31.49 0.40
C TYR A 672 13.06 -32.44 1.41
N THR A 673 12.84 -31.95 2.64
CA THR A 673 12.04 -32.58 3.69
C THR A 673 10.79 -31.76 3.91
N VAL A 674 9.66 -32.41 4.06
CA VAL A 674 8.37 -31.77 4.29
C VAL A 674 8.13 -31.62 5.78
N HIS A 675 7.80 -30.41 6.20
CA HIS A 675 7.35 -30.09 7.54
C HIS A 675 5.95 -29.50 7.46
N ILE A 676 5.06 -29.92 8.34
CA ILE A 676 3.68 -29.43 8.41
C ILE A 676 3.46 -28.77 9.76
N LYS A 677 2.92 -27.54 9.73
CA LYS A 677 2.20 -26.93 10.83
C LYS A 677 0.72 -27.11 10.52
N GLU A 678 0.07 -27.98 11.25
CA GLU A 678 -1.33 -28.31 10.99
C GLU A 678 -2.25 -27.14 11.35
N PRO A 679 -3.32 -26.89 10.54
CA PRO A 679 -4.44 -26.04 10.98
C PRO A 679 -5.14 -26.68 12.19
N LEU A 680 -5.63 -25.88 13.12
CA LEU A 680 -6.38 -26.37 14.27
C LEU A 680 -7.58 -27.21 13.80
N GLY A 681 -7.82 -28.36 14.44
CA GLY A 681 -8.91 -29.28 14.13
C GLY A 681 -8.69 -30.12 12.86
N VAL A 682 -7.48 -30.10 12.27
CA VAL A 682 -7.17 -30.82 11.02
C VAL A 682 -5.85 -31.57 11.14
N ASN A 683 -5.85 -32.86 10.84
CA ASN A 683 -4.62 -33.63 10.63
C ASN A 683 -4.21 -33.57 9.15
N VAL A 684 -2.94 -33.30 8.88
CA VAL A 684 -2.43 -33.13 7.50
C VAL A 684 -1.22 -34.03 7.27
N THR A 685 -1.38 -35.03 6.41
CA THR A 685 -0.28 -35.90 5.97
C THR A 685 0.14 -35.59 4.55
N VAL A 686 1.45 -35.64 4.27
CA VAL A 686 2.01 -35.37 2.94
C VAL A 686 2.90 -36.52 2.49
N VAL A 687 2.69 -37.02 1.28
CA VAL A 687 3.49 -38.08 0.68
C VAL A 687 4.08 -37.59 -0.64
N PRO A 688 5.40 -37.70 -0.81
CA PRO A 688 6.40 -38.22 0.14
C PRO A 688 6.80 -37.16 1.18
N GLU A 689 7.22 -37.60 2.37
CA GLU A 689 7.73 -36.73 3.45
C GLU A 689 9.13 -36.17 3.14
N SER A 690 9.88 -36.83 2.27
CA SER A 690 11.13 -36.29 1.73
C SER A 690 11.35 -36.78 0.30
N PHE A 691 12.04 -35.95 -0.51
CA PHE A 691 12.33 -36.29 -1.90
C PHE A 691 13.57 -35.55 -2.40
N ARG A 692 14.24 -36.19 -3.37
CA ARG A 692 15.27 -35.54 -4.19
C ARG A 692 14.66 -35.15 -5.53
N ILE A 693 14.99 -33.95 -5.98
CA ILE A 693 14.49 -33.43 -7.27
C ILE A 693 15.66 -32.85 -8.08
N LYS A 694 15.83 -33.31 -9.31
CA LYS A 694 16.85 -32.78 -10.23
C LYS A 694 16.44 -31.43 -10.81
N ARG A 695 17.40 -30.67 -11.32
CA ARG A 695 17.12 -29.42 -12.05
C ARG A 695 16.10 -29.66 -13.15
N ARG A 696 15.10 -28.75 -13.26
CA ARG A 696 13.96 -28.83 -14.19
C ARG A 696 13.05 -30.06 -13.99
N GLY A 697 13.31 -30.88 -12.98
CA GLY A 697 12.45 -32.00 -12.61
C GLY A 697 11.16 -31.52 -11.94
N SER A 698 10.11 -32.36 -12.01
CA SER A 698 8.85 -32.15 -11.29
C SER A 698 8.64 -33.23 -10.25
N ARG A 699 7.92 -32.91 -9.17
CA ARG A 699 7.54 -33.86 -8.14
C ARG A 699 6.09 -33.66 -7.76
N ARG A 700 5.37 -34.79 -7.69
CA ARG A 700 4.01 -34.84 -7.19
C ARG A 700 4.04 -34.98 -5.66
N LEU A 701 3.28 -34.14 -4.98
CA LEU A 701 2.99 -34.20 -3.55
C LEU A 701 1.51 -34.51 -3.37
N ARG A 702 1.21 -35.46 -2.49
CA ARG A 702 -0.16 -35.82 -2.13
C ARG A 702 -0.38 -35.38 -0.68
N LEU A 703 -1.24 -34.40 -0.48
CA LEU A 703 -1.67 -33.94 0.82
C LEU A 703 -3.01 -34.61 1.13
N VAL A 704 -3.16 -35.08 2.36
CA VAL A 704 -4.43 -35.63 2.87
C VAL A 704 -4.79 -34.84 4.10
N PHE A 705 -5.90 -34.15 4.06
CA PHE A 705 -6.51 -33.40 5.14
C PHE A 705 -7.61 -34.28 5.77
N GLU A 706 -7.59 -34.44 7.07
CA GLU A 706 -8.58 -35.18 7.84
C GLU A 706 -9.16 -34.29 8.94
N ALA A 707 -10.46 -34.09 8.92
CA ALA A 707 -11.15 -33.35 9.97
C ALA A 707 -11.13 -34.15 11.27
N ILE A 708 -10.62 -33.55 12.33
CA ILE A 708 -10.62 -34.11 13.68
C ILE A 708 -11.76 -33.53 14.47
N GLU A 709 -11.93 -32.21 14.38
CA GLU A 709 -12.90 -31.43 15.16
C GLU A 709 -13.45 -30.28 14.30
N ALA A 710 -14.74 -30.01 14.42
CA ALA A 710 -15.39 -28.86 13.76
C ALA A 710 -14.89 -27.56 14.41
N THR A 711 -14.41 -26.63 13.57
CA THR A 711 -13.86 -25.35 14.06
C THR A 711 -14.82 -24.19 13.88
N ASN A 712 -15.82 -24.34 12.99
CA ASN A 712 -16.80 -23.30 12.61
C ASN A 712 -16.14 -21.95 12.18
N ALA A 713 -14.85 -21.98 11.92
CA ALA A 713 -14.03 -20.86 11.42
C ALA A 713 -12.89 -21.42 10.57
N TYR A 714 -12.28 -20.56 9.75
CA TYR A 714 -11.03 -20.92 9.12
C TYR A 714 -9.90 -21.01 10.13
N THR A 715 -9.13 -22.08 10.01
CA THR A 715 -7.88 -22.27 10.75
C THR A 715 -6.72 -22.35 9.78
N PHE A 716 -5.53 -21.97 10.25
CA PHE A 716 -4.38 -21.75 9.38
C PHE A 716 -3.20 -22.65 9.78
N GLY A 717 -2.56 -23.16 8.77
CA GLY A 717 -1.37 -23.96 8.88
C GLY A 717 -0.37 -23.64 7.79
N GLU A 718 0.67 -24.45 7.69
CA GLU A 718 1.71 -24.28 6.69
C GLU A 718 2.36 -25.60 6.31
N MET A 719 2.61 -25.80 5.02
CA MET A 719 3.54 -26.81 4.51
C MET A 719 4.87 -26.12 4.17
N VAL A 720 5.95 -26.57 4.77
CA VAL A 720 7.32 -26.10 4.51
C VAL A 720 8.14 -27.20 3.87
N LEU A 721 8.62 -26.95 2.64
CA LEU A 721 9.57 -27.82 1.96
C LEU A 721 10.97 -27.27 2.24
N LYS A 722 11.69 -27.89 3.18
CA LYS A 722 13.01 -27.43 3.65
C LYS A 722 14.11 -28.17 2.91
N GLY A 723 14.83 -27.45 2.07
CA GLY A 723 16.06 -27.89 1.41
C GLY A 723 17.31 -27.40 2.16
N LYS A 724 18.49 -27.72 1.63
CA LYS A 724 19.78 -27.22 2.17
C LYS A 724 19.95 -25.72 1.91
N LYS A 725 19.48 -25.23 0.74
CA LYS A 725 19.65 -23.85 0.28
C LYS A 725 18.34 -23.07 0.18
N HIS A 726 17.23 -23.77 -0.02
CA HIS A 726 15.95 -23.15 -0.27
C HIS A 726 14.90 -23.62 0.74
N ILE A 727 14.04 -22.70 1.13
CA ILE A 727 12.85 -22.96 1.94
C ILE A 727 11.65 -22.49 1.10
N VAL A 728 10.71 -23.39 0.89
CA VAL A 728 9.50 -23.16 0.10
C VAL A 728 8.31 -23.31 1.02
N ARG A 729 7.54 -22.23 1.19
CA ARG A 729 6.41 -22.16 2.11
C ARG A 729 5.09 -22.17 1.35
N VAL A 730 4.12 -22.89 1.86
CA VAL A 730 2.79 -23.03 1.26
C VAL A 730 1.76 -22.84 2.37
N PRO A 731 1.03 -21.72 2.41
CA PRO A 731 -0.02 -21.51 3.39
C PRO A 731 -1.17 -22.49 3.19
N LEU A 732 -1.74 -22.93 4.32
CA LEU A 732 -2.90 -23.79 4.39
C LEU A 732 -4.01 -23.02 5.11
N ALA A 733 -5.20 -22.93 4.51
CA ALA A 733 -6.39 -22.33 5.12
C ALA A 733 -7.54 -23.36 5.01
N VAL A 734 -8.05 -23.80 6.15
CA VAL A 734 -9.05 -24.86 6.18
C VAL A 734 -10.22 -24.46 7.09
N TYR A 735 -11.42 -24.59 6.57
CA TYR A 735 -12.66 -24.52 7.35
C TYR A 735 -13.20 -25.92 7.55
N VAL A 736 -13.39 -26.31 8.82
CA VAL A 736 -14.02 -27.58 9.22
C VAL A 736 -15.40 -27.27 9.73
N GLY A 737 -16.43 -27.56 8.92
CA GLY A 737 -17.82 -27.43 9.33
C GLY A 737 -18.27 -28.61 10.21
N SER A 738 -19.33 -28.40 11.00
CA SER A 738 -20.03 -29.49 11.65
C SER A 738 -20.61 -30.42 10.58
N ALA A 739 -20.46 -31.73 10.73
CA ALA A 739 -21.22 -32.66 9.91
C ALA A 739 -22.71 -32.39 10.17
N SER A 740 -23.38 -31.73 9.21
CA SER A 740 -24.83 -31.66 9.27
C SER A 740 -25.34 -33.09 9.31
N SER A 741 -26.02 -33.48 10.36
CA SER A 741 -26.84 -34.69 10.39
C SER A 741 -27.79 -34.60 9.20
N SER A 742 -27.44 -35.30 8.10
CA SER A 742 -28.26 -35.49 6.92
C SER A 742 -29.53 -36.24 7.27
#